data_de365c3c9f3c7d25746651d9021cc9ad
#
_entry.id   de365c3c9f3c7d25746651d9021cc9ad
#
_cell.length_a   1.000
_cell.length_b   1.000
_cell.length_c   1.000
_cell.angle_alpha   90.00
_cell.angle_beta   90.00
_cell.angle_gamma   90.00
#
_symmetry.space_group_name_H-M   'P 1'
#
loop_
_entity.id
_entity.type
_entity.pdbx_description
1 polymer ?
#
loop_
_entity_poly.entity_id
_entity_poly.type
_entity_poly.pdbx_seq_one_letter_code
_entity_poly.pdbx_strand_id
1 'polypeptide(L)'
;MSSVLERHVRNRLIFPAITSMIICLLYDTDNWIYRLFLAGIFLWFSLKEGRFIAYFCIVGSIMVSVSYKLQEYSFLEEKETSAQVTLSTDTIRANGSFLTMEGRLSESKQKIQLSYQANTEEELKTWLGFRGEGIELTAEGEFISPEKKRNPYTFDQEAYFRNHRISGRFQIQRVEKINIQNHWRNWLQRKRGAFISFVQSEFPQKTSVYINSLLWGYKDSGFRESEEIFRESGLLHLFSLSGLHIQFYLGWLYYLFRRIGWPLHVSIIPLSLLTICYVSLAGSSISVLRASLLFLLRLLVKLLNKRYSSMDLFAVVFWLLLLFDPRFLFHAGGQLSFFMSFLFILISFDGDWMKKTASHVLFTMITMPLIVWHFYEWPLLGSLFTLLVAPVFKFLFLPSVFFLTLFNRWLPRTLLLLIEEGLILFERMIDSFSGSTLVIGRLPLVLSGVYIFGLLICMDRLNEQPMKLLFYVGLFSLMLLTLPFSRFSSTIAFIDVGQGDSIFLQSPFRKETILIDTGGKLHFEREKWAQGIVRPPAERNIVPYLKGQGISVIDKLILTHDDTDHVGELSTLSQHFTIKKIYIGWGAGRNEPLRRHLTEAQKNGTKIIEVKHGDRIKGYYDLYVLTPFEKGEGRNEDSIGLWTEYNNSRFLFLGDLNQAMEEQLLFIYPNLKADVVKLGHHGSRTSSNTDFLSRIEAKHGIISCGVNNRYGHPHSEVLEALEENQIRTWRTDQQGMISYRWHPVFHPHGLVETMID
;
A
#
# COMPACT_ATOMS: atom_id res chain seq x y z
N MET A 1 35.90 -5.60 35.26
CA MET A 1 35.27 -4.74 34.24
C MET A 1 34.00 -5.37 33.61
N SER A 2 33.98 -6.67 33.30
CA SER A 2 32.82 -7.33 32.67
C SER A 2 31.54 -7.37 33.54
N SER A 3 31.64 -7.62 34.86
CA SER A 3 30.50 -7.74 35.76
C SER A 3 29.79 -6.39 36.07
N VAL A 4 30.56 -5.30 36.08
CA VAL A 4 30.02 -3.94 36.30
C VAL A 4 29.27 -3.46 35.05
N LEU A 5 29.86 -3.68 33.88
CA LEU A 5 29.24 -3.37 32.60
C LEU A 5 27.91 -4.12 32.43
N GLU A 6 27.89 -5.40 32.75
CA GLU A 6 26.72 -6.29 32.64
C GLU A 6 25.56 -5.84 33.55
N ARG A 7 25.85 -5.35 34.76
CA ARG A 7 24.82 -4.81 35.69
C ARG A 7 24.20 -3.47 35.21
N HIS A 8 24.99 -2.60 34.59
CA HIS A 8 24.52 -1.29 34.15
C HIS A 8 23.75 -1.33 32.80
N VAL A 9 24.00 -2.37 32.00
CA VAL A 9 23.46 -2.51 30.64
C VAL A 9 22.20 -3.39 30.61
N ARG A 10 22.06 -4.31 31.56
CA ARG A 10 20.94 -5.26 31.57
C ARG A 10 19.57 -4.58 31.65
N ASN A 11 18.69 -4.91 30.72
CA ASN A 11 17.33 -4.35 30.48
C ASN A 11 17.32 -2.86 30.08
N ARG A 12 18.45 -2.28 29.65
CA ARG A 12 18.55 -0.85 29.36
C ARG A 12 19.01 -0.53 27.94
N LEU A 13 19.37 -1.56 27.14
CA LEU A 13 19.82 -1.37 25.76
C LEU A 13 18.70 -0.86 24.83
N ILE A 14 17.45 -0.97 25.25
CA ILE A 14 16.32 -0.44 24.49
C ILE A 14 16.38 1.09 24.36
N PHE A 15 16.97 1.79 25.30
CA PHE A 15 17.02 3.26 25.31
C PHE A 15 17.94 3.85 24.24
N PRO A 16 19.20 3.38 24.06
CA PRO A 16 20.01 3.78 22.90
C PRO A 16 19.34 3.47 21.56
N ALA A 17 18.61 2.37 21.47
CA ALA A 17 17.88 2.00 20.26
C ALA A 17 16.71 2.99 19.96
N ILE A 18 15.94 3.37 20.99
CA ILE A 18 14.85 4.35 20.85
C ILE A 18 15.40 5.74 20.51
N THR A 19 16.45 6.21 21.16
CA THR A 19 17.04 7.52 20.84
C THR A 19 17.57 7.57 19.42
N SER A 20 18.23 6.51 18.96
CA SER A 20 18.69 6.38 17.57
C SER A 20 17.53 6.37 16.57
N MET A 21 16.42 5.71 16.91
CA MET A 21 15.20 5.73 16.09
C MET A 21 14.64 7.16 15.96
N ILE A 22 14.53 7.89 17.06
CA ILE A 22 14.01 9.27 17.06
C ILE A 22 14.89 10.18 16.20
N ILE A 23 16.21 10.00 16.23
CA ILE A 23 17.13 10.74 15.36
C ILE A 23 16.85 10.46 13.89
N CYS A 24 16.61 9.21 13.50
CA CYS A 24 16.25 8.88 12.11
C CYS A 24 14.94 9.58 11.69
N LEU A 25 13.94 9.59 12.57
CA LEU A 25 12.66 10.25 12.30
C LEU A 25 12.82 11.77 12.17
N LEU A 26 13.75 12.39 12.93
CA LEU A 26 14.04 13.81 12.81
C LEU A 26 14.68 14.19 11.47
N TYR A 27 15.51 13.32 10.91
CA TYR A 27 16.10 13.58 9.59
C TYR A 27 15.07 13.52 8.45
N ASP A 28 14.03 12.69 8.59
CA ASP A 28 13.03 12.52 7.54
C ASP A 28 11.87 13.54 7.63
N THR A 29 11.46 13.92 8.84
CA THR A 29 10.22 14.69 9.04
C THR A 29 10.43 16.11 9.51
N ASP A 30 11.63 16.50 9.94
CA ASP A 30 11.97 17.78 10.59
C ASP A 30 10.94 18.25 11.65
N ASN A 31 10.30 17.31 12.32
CA ASN A 31 9.19 17.59 13.24
C ASN A 31 9.71 17.99 14.63
N TRP A 32 9.34 19.19 15.08
CA TRP A 32 9.72 19.73 16.39
C TRP A 32 9.28 18.88 17.58
N ILE A 33 8.19 18.08 17.44
CA ILE A 33 7.71 17.15 18.48
C ILE A 33 8.78 16.10 18.78
N TYR A 34 9.43 15.52 17.76
CA TYR A 34 10.52 14.57 17.96
C TYR A 34 11.73 15.20 18.63
N ARG A 35 12.02 16.48 18.35
CA ARG A 35 13.10 17.22 19.03
C ARG A 35 12.80 17.38 20.51
N LEU A 36 11.58 17.76 20.88
CA LEU A 36 11.16 17.86 22.29
C LEU A 36 11.18 16.50 22.99
N PHE A 37 10.69 15.47 22.32
CA PHE A 37 10.68 14.12 22.87
C PHE A 37 12.10 13.59 23.12
N LEU A 38 13.03 13.82 22.20
CA LEU A 38 14.43 13.50 22.34
C LEU A 38 15.08 14.24 23.53
N ALA A 39 14.85 15.54 23.62
CA ALA A 39 15.33 16.36 24.74
C ALA A 39 14.79 15.87 26.08
N GLY A 40 13.50 15.52 26.16
CA GLY A 40 12.86 14.95 27.34
C GLY A 40 13.48 13.61 27.75
N ILE A 41 13.77 12.73 26.81
CA ILE A 41 14.46 11.45 27.05
C ILE A 41 15.87 11.70 27.59
N PHE A 42 16.66 12.57 26.97
CA PHE A 42 18.01 12.89 27.45
C PHE A 42 18.00 13.50 28.85
N LEU A 43 17.05 14.41 29.14
CA LEU A 43 16.88 14.99 30.47
C LEU A 43 16.54 13.92 31.52
N TRP A 44 15.60 13.01 31.19
CA TRP A 44 15.20 11.92 32.07
C TRP A 44 16.37 10.98 32.38
N PHE A 45 17.18 10.63 31.35
CA PHE A 45 18.39 9.81 31.54
C PHE A 45 19.46 10.49 32.38
N SER A 46 19.67 11.77 32.14
CA SER A 46 20.64 12.55 32.92
C SER A 46 20.30 12.58 34.41
N LEU A 47 18.99 12.55 34.72
CA LEU A 47 18.50 12.64 36.11
C LEU A 47 18.38 11.27 36.79
N LYS A 48 18.03 10.19 36.09
CA LYS A 48 17.65 8.90 36.73
C LYS A 48 18.59 7.70 36.44
N GLU A 49 19.08 7.54 35.23
CA GLU A 49 19.70 6.27 34.80
C GLU A 49 21.22 6.26 34.73
N GLY A 50 21.84 7.39 34.98
CA GLY A 50 23.29 7.52 35.07
C GLY A 50 24.03 7.77 33.75
N ARG A 51 25.20 8.38 33.90
CA ARG A 51 26.03 8.90 32.79
C ARG A 51 26.40 7.85 31.72
N PHE A 52 26.43 6.58 32.10
CA PHE A 52 26.85 5.50 31.20
C PHE A 52 25.86 5.25 30.07
N ILE A 53 24.53 5.19 30.37
CA ILE A 53 23.48 4.99 29.35
C ILE A 53 23.35 6.22 28.48
N ALA A 54 23.43 7.42 29.07
CA ALA A 54 23.45 8.67 28.31
C ALA A 54 24.59 8.67 27.24
N TYR A 55 25.77 8.19 27.62
CA TYR A 55 26.90 8.04 26.67
C TYR A 55 26.54 7.10 25.50
N PHE A 56 25.96 5.92 25.78
CA PHE A 56 25.53 5.00 24.73
C PHE A 56 24.46 5.58 23.83
N CYS A 57 23.53 6.36 24.39
CA CYS A 57 22.51 7.06 23.61
C CYS A 57 23.16 8.09 22.66
N ILE A 58 24.13 8.86 23.14
CA ILE A 58 24.84 9.86 22.32
C ILE A 58 25.63 9.18 21.22
N VAL A 59 26.46 8.20 21.56
CA VAL A 59 27.30 7.48 20.59
C VAL A 59 26.43 6.78 19.54
N GLY A 60 25.37 6.09 19.97
CA GLY A 60 24.43 5.43 19.07
C GLY A 60 23.75 6.40 18.14
N SER A 61 23.30 7.54 18.65
CA SER A 61 22.69 8.60 17.86
C SER A 61 23.64 9.18 16.82
N ILE A 62 24.91 9.44 17.19
CA ILE A 62 25.94 9.93 16.26
C ILE A 62 26.21 8.88 15.18
N MET A 63 26.41 7.61 15.55
CA MET A 63 26.68 6.54 14.59
C MET A 63 25.54 6.39 13.57
N VAL A 64 24.29 6.41 14.03
CA VAL A 64 23.12 6.30 13.16
C VAL A 64 22.96 7.56 12.29
N SER A 65 23.25 8.76 12.83
CA SER A 65 23.27 9.99 12.04
C SER A 65 24.29 9.94 10.91
N VAL A 66 25.51 9.48 11.21
CA VAL A 66 26.55 9.30 10.19
C VAL A 66 26.11 8.27 9.15
N SER A 67 25.58 7.14 9.60
CA SER A 67 25.05 6.11 8.69
C SER A 67 23.93 6.65 7.78
N TYR A 68 23.01 7.43 8.33
CA TYR A 68 21.93 8.04 7.56
C TYR A 68 22.46 8.99 6.48
N LYS A 69 23.41 9.88 6.84
CA LYS A 69 24.04 10.82 5.91
C LYS A 69 24.91 10.13 4.86
N LEU A 70 25.71 9.13 5.23
CA LEU A 70 26.51 8.36 4.26
C LEU A 70 25.66 7.58 3.24
N GLN A 71 24.40 7.40 3.54
CA GLN A 71 23.42 6.76 2.67
C GLN A 71 22.50 7.77 1.96
N GLU A 72 22.94 9.03 1.91
CA GLU A 72 22.26 10.08 1.15
C GLU A 72 22.16 9.65 -0.31
N TYR A 73 21.02 9.93 -0.92
CA TYR A 73 20.64 9.38 -2.18
C TYR A 73 19.88 10.48 -2.97
N SER A 74 20.10 10.54 -4.27
CA SER A 74 19.43 11.47 -5.17
C SER A 74 18.71 10.71 -6.29
N PHE A 75 17.61 11.29 -6.75
CA PHE A 75 16.98 10.84 -7.98
C PHE A 75 17.82 11.23 -9.18
N LEU A 76 17.77 10.40 -10.24
CA LEU A 76 18.34 10.70 -11.53
C LEU A 76 17.41 11.65 -12.28
N GLU A 77 17.99 12.58 -13.04
CA GLU A 77 17.23 13.47 -13.91
C GLU A 77 16.63 12.70 -15.09
N GLU A 78 15.45 13.16 -15.52
CA GLU A 78 14.77 12.60 -16.69
C GLU A 78 15.57 12.93 -17.95
N LYS A 79 15.98 11.91 -18.68
CA LYS A 79 16.63 12.06 -19.97
C LYS A 79 16.67 10.73 -20.74
N GLU A 80 16.62 10.86 -22.05
CA GLU A 80 16.95 9.75 -22.93
C GLU A 80 18.46 9.56 -22.99
N THR A 81 18.91 8.32 -22.85
CA THR A 81 20.34 7.99 -22.88
C THR A 81 20.55 6.50 -23.08
N SER A 82 21.78 6.14 -23.47
CA SER A 82 22.26 4.75 -23.34
C SER A 82 22.83 4.52 -21.95
N ALA A 83 22.44 3.43 -21.32
CA ALA A 83 22.87 3.07 -19.98
C ALA A 83 23.46 1.66 -19.93
N GLN A 84 24.57 1.52 -19.22
CA GLN A 84 25.17 0.23 -18.91
C GLN A 84 24.81 -0.18 -17.48
N VAL A 85 24.14 -1.34 -17.33
CA VAL A 85 23.53 -1.79 -16.09
C VAL A 85 23.91 -3.23 -15.77
N THR A 86 24.39 -3.47 -14.56
CA THR A 86 24.53 -4.82 -14.02
C THR A 86 23.18 -5.26 -13.41
N LEU A 87 22.54 -6.27 -14.01
CA LEU A 87 21.22 -6.74 -13.59
C LEU A 87 21.29 -7.65 -12.35
N SER A 88 20.31 -7.48 -11.47
CA SER A 88 19.96 -8.44 -10.43
C SER A 88 18.91 -9.41 -10.99
N THR A 89 19.38 -10.45 -11.70
CA THR A 89 18.52 -11.33 -12.52
C THR A 89 17.51 -12.15 -11.70
N ASP A 90 17.76 -12.34 -10.41
CA ASP A 90 16.82 -12.92 -9.44
C ASP A 90 15.61 -12.04 -9.14
N THR A 91 15.65 -10.75 -9.55
CA THR A 91 14.56 -9.80 -9.38
C THR A 91 13.66 -9.67 -10.62
N ILE A 92 13.99 -10.36 -11.73
CA ILE A 92 13.19 -10.33 -12.95
C ILE A 92 11.78 -10.86 -12.64
N ARG A 93 10.78 -10.02 -12.90
CA ARG A 93 9.37 -10.34 -12.72
C ARG A 93 8.62 -10.03 -14.00
N ALA A 94 7.82 -10.97 -14.44
CA ALA A 94 6.91 -10.78 -15.56
C ALA A 94 5.49 -10.54 -15.09
N ASN A 95 4.79 -9.65 -15.76
CA ASN A 95 3.37 -9.44 -15.64
C ASN A 95 2.78 -9.30 -17.06
N GLY A 96 2.39 -10.41 -17.66
CA GLY A 96 2.17 -10.50 -19.11
C GLY A 96 3.45 -10.17 -19.88
N SER A 97 3.35 -9.36 -20.92
CA SER A 97 4.51 -8.90 -21.70
C SER A 97 5.42 -7.88 -20.99
N PHE A 98 5.00 -7.37 -19.83
CA PHE A 98 5.73 -6.32 -19.11
C PHE A 98 6.68 -6.92 -18.08
N LEU A 99 7.96 -6.63 -18.22
CA LEU A 99 9.03 -7.06 -17.34
C LEU A 99 9.46 -5.92 -16.42
N THR A 100 9.68 -6.24 -15.16
CA THR A 100 10.33 -5.35 -14.19
C THR A 100 11.51 -6.06 -13.56
N MET A 101 12.60 -5.35 -13.35
CA MET A 101 13.83 -5.87 -12.77
C MET A 101 14.61 -4.77 -12.04
N GLU A 102 15.50 -5.15 -11.15
CA GLU A 102 16.41 -4.22 -10.49
C GLU A 102 17.82 -4.38 -11.06
N GLY A 103 18.57 -3.29 -11.08
CA GLY A 103 19.96 -3.28 -11.54
C GLY A 103 20.76 -2.17 -10.87
N ARG A 104 22.05 -2.16 -11.17
CA ARG A 104 22.96 -1.09 -10.75
C ARG A 104 23.64 -0.52 -11.98
N LEU A 105 23.66 0.80 -12.10
CA LEU A 105 24.45 1.49 -13.13
C LEU A 105 25.92 1.12 -12.98
N SER A 106 26.59 0.80 -14.09
CA SER A 106 27.99 0.37 -14.08
C SER A 106 28.93 1.46 -13.59
N GLU A 107 28.65 2.72 -13.92
CA GLU A 107 29.45 3.88 -13.54
C GLU A 107 29.20 4.31 -12.09
N SER A 108 27.99 4.76 -11.75
CA SER A 108 27.66 5.36 -10.46
C SER A 108 27.36 4.34 -9.35
N LYS A 109 27.19 3.06 -9.71
CA LYS A 109 26.72 1.98 -8.81
C LYS A 109 25.35 2.23 -8.17
N GLN A 110 24.65 3.26 -8.61
CA GLN A 110 23.30 3.57 -8.13
C GLN A 110 22.33 2.44 -8.49
N LYS A 111 21.42 2.14 -7.57
CA LYS A 111 20.37 1.15 -7.79
C LYS A 111 19.24 1.77 -8.57
N ILE A 112 18.82 1.13 -9.65
CA ILE A 112 17.71 1.55 -10.51
C ILE A 112 16.71 0.42 -10.69
N GLN A 113 15.47 0.77 -10.96
CA GLN A 113 14.46 -0.14 -11.45
C GLN A 113 14.40 -0.06 -12.97
N LEU A 114 14.46 -1.19 -13.65
CA LEU A 114 14.30 -1.27 -15.09
C LEU A 114 12.91 -1.79 -15.43
N SER A 115 12.35 -1.27 -16.52
CA SER A 115 11.11 -1.74 -17.11
C SER A 115 11.32 -2.00 -18.60
N TYR A 116 10.77 -3.12 -19.07
CA TYR A 116 10.86 -3.53 -20.45
C TYR A 116 9.56 -4.18 -20.90
N GLN A 117 9.11 -3.90 -22.11
CA GLN A 117 7.96 -4.56 -22.72
C GLN A 117 8.44 -5.52 -23.80
N ALA A 118 8.28 -6.82 -23.58
CA ALA A 118 8.59 -7.83 -24.58
C ALA A 118 7.59 -7.77 -25.74
N ASN A 119 8.10 -7.84 -26.96
CA ASN A 119 7.29 -7.78 -28.17
C ASN A 119 6.77 -9.15 -28.60
N THR A 120 7.44 -10.22 -28.18
CA THR A 120 7.08 -11.62 -28.50
C THR A 120 7.17 -12.52 -27.28
N GLU A 121 6.44 -13.64 -27.31
CA GLU A 121 6.51 -14.64 -26.24
C GLU A 121 7.89 -15.29 -26.11
N GLU A 122 8.62 -15.44 -27.23
CA GLU A 122 9.98 -15.98 -27.23
C GLU A 122 10.96 -15.04 -26.54
N GLU A 123 10.81 -13.73 -26.78
CA GLU A 123 11.60 -12.71 -26.10
C GLU A 123 11.33 -12.71 -24.58
N LEU A 124 10.06 -12.81 -24.17
CA LEU A 124 9.68 -12.95 -22.76
C LEU A 124 10.35 -14.18 -22.13
N LYS A 125 10.29 -15.33 -22.79
CA LYS A 125 10.93 -16.58 -22.34
C LYS A 125 12.45 -16.43 -22.23
N THR A 126 13.07 -15.72 -23.17
CA THR A 126 14.51 -15.42 -23.15
C THR A 126 14.89 -14.60 -21.92
N TRP A 127 14.14 -13.53 -21.61
CA TRP A 127 14.37 -12.73 -20.41
C TRP A 127 14.20 -13.51 -19.12
N LEU A 128 13.19 -14.36 -19.04
CA LEU A 128 12.97 -15.24 -17.88
C LEU A 128 14.07 -16.30 -17.75
N GLY A 129 14.63 -16.75 -18.87
CA GLY A 129 15.76 -17.69 -18.93
C GLY A 129 17.05 -17.09 -18.34
N PHE A 130 17.21 -15.78 -18.32
CA PHE A 130 18.38 -15.12 -17.73
C PHE A 130 18.42 -15.18 -16.19
N ARG A 131 17.35 -15.62 -15.53
CA ARG A 131 17.40 -15.87 -14.10
C ARG A 131 18.44 -16.92 -13.78
N GLY A 132 19.38 -16.58 -12.91
CA GLY A 132 20.49 -17.48 -12.60
C GLY A 132 21.80 -17.15 -13.32
N GLU A 133 21.78 -16.25 -14.30
CA GLU A 133 22.96 -15.75 -14.98
C GLU A 133 23.41 -14.38 -14.44
N GLY A 134 24.67 -14.03 -14.61
CA GLY A 134 25.16 -12.68 -14.38
C GLY A 134 25.05 -11.88 -15.67
N ILE A 135 24.24 -10.83 -15.69
CA ILE A 135 23.96 -10.05 -16.89
C ILE A 135 24.48 -8.63 -16.74
N GLU A 136 25.26 -8.17 -17.69
CA GLU A 136 25.55 -6.78 -17.93
C GLU A 136 24.84 -6.35 -19.22
N LEU A 137 23.92 -5.40 -19.07
CA LEU A 137 23.04 -4.91 -20.11
C LEU A 137 23.50 -3.53 -20.57
N THR A 138 23.66 -3.32 -21.88
CA THR A 138 23.70 -1.98 -22.48
C THR A 138 22.40 -1.77 -23.24
N ALA A 139 21.68 -0.71 -22.91
CA ALA A 139 20.38 -0.42 -23.49
C ALA A 139 20.16 1.08 -23.66
N GLU A 140 19.47 1.45 -24.73
CA GLU A 140 18.89 2.77 -24.94
C GLU A 140 17.52 2.85 -24.29
N GLY A 141 17.22 3.99 -23.69
CA GLY A 141 15.95 4.21 -23.04
C GLY A 141 15.90 5.55 -22.32
N GLU A 142 14.89 5.71 -21.50
CA GLU A 142 14.58 6.95 -20.79
C GLU A 142 14.63 6.73 -19.29
N PHE A 143 15.31 7.63 -18.58
CA PHE A 143 15.16 7.74 -17.14
C PHE A 143 13.87 8.50 -16.80
N ILE A 144 13.00 7.88 -16.04
CA ILE A 144 11.73 8.43 -15.57
C ILE A 144 11.82 8.61 -14.06
N SER A 145 11.52 9.83 -13.61
CA SER A 145 11.42 10.13 -12.18
C SER A 145 10.22 9.42 -11.56
N PRO A 146 10.29 9.03 -10.27
CA PRO A 146 9.15 8.44 -9.60
C PRO A 146 8.02 9.45 -9.46
N GLU A 147 6.80 8.99 -9.72
CA GLU A 147 5.61 9.83 -9.61
C GLU A 147 5.37 10.25 -8.14
N LYS A 148 5.08 11.54 -7.96
CA LYS A 148 4.60 12.06 -6.69
C LYS A 148 3.21 11.51 -6.42
N LYS A 149 2.88 11.38 -5.15
CA LYS A 149 1.55 10.97 -4.72
C LYS A 149 0.50 12.00 -5.17
N ARG A 150 -0.50 11.54 -5.91
CA ARG A 150 -1.50 12.41 -6.56
C ARG A 150 -2.83 12.48 -5.82
N ASN A 151 -3.14 11.48 -4.97
CA ASN A 151 -4.30 11.47 -4.09
C ASN A 151 -3.90 11.13 -2.66
N PRO A 152 -4.55 11.62 -1.61
CA PRO A 152 -4.34 11.17 -0.23
C PRO A 152 -4.55 9.65 -0.10
N TYR A 153 -3.79 9.02 0.77
CA TYR A 153 -3.91 7.58 1.09
C TYR A 153 -3.54 6.60 -0.02
N THR A 154 -3.19 7.08 -1.21
CA THR A 154 -2.69 6.24 -2.31
C THR A 154 -1.21 5.90 -2.14
N PHE A 155 -0.72 4.97 -2.96
CA PHE A 155 0.68 4.56 -2.95
C PHE A 155 1.59 5.73 -3.37
N ASP A 156 2.61 5.97 -2.57
CA ASP A 156 3.62 7.01 -2.79
C ASP A 156 4.87 6.36 -3.40
N GLN A 157 5.03 6.48 -4.73
CA GLN A 157 6.14 5.87 -5.44
C GLN A 157 7.47 6.58 -5.13
N GLU A 158 7.44 7.91 -4.99
CA GLU A 158 8.64 8.68 -4.65
C GLU A 158 9.17 8.25 -3.27
N ALA A 159 8.31 8.20 -2.25
CA ALA A 159 8.67 7.73 -0.91
C ALA A 159 9.15 6.27 -0.93
N TYR A 160 8.50 5.40 -1.72
CA TYR A 160 8.92 4.01 -1.87
C TYR A 160 10.33 3.92 -2.48
N PHE A 161 10.63 4.64 -3.56
CA PHE A 161 11.94 4.64 -4.20
C PHE A 161 13.00 5.19 -3.27
N ARG A 162 12.75 6.31 -2.61
CA ARG A 162 13.63 6.91 -1.61
C ARG A 162 13.97 5.92 -0.49
N ASN A 163 12.95 5.24 0.06
CA ASN A 163 13.14 4.29 1.14
C ASN A 163 13.89 3.02 0.71
N HIS A 164 13.74 2.58 -0.56
CA HIS A 164 14.46 1.43 -1.11
C HIS A 164 15.76 1.81 -1.84
N ARG A 165 16.16 3.10 -1.81
CA ARG A 165 17.35 3.64 -2.49
C ARG A 165 17.38 3.33 -3.99
N ILE A 166 16.23 3.47 -4.63
CA ILE A 166 16.08 3.30 -6.07
C ILE A 166 16.14 4.68 -6.70
N SER A 167 17.24 5.01 -7.41
CA SER A 167 17.50 6.36 -7.92
C SER A 167 16.63 6.78 -9.11
N GLY A 168 15.86 5.86 -9.68
CA GLY A 168 14.92 6.15 -10.77
C GLY A 168 14.45 4.88 -11.45
N ARG A 169 13.55 5.05 -12.40
CA ARG A 169 13.13 3.99 -13.32
C ARG A 169 13.77 4.24 -14.67
N PHE A 170 14.39 3.21 -15.23
CA PHE A 170 14.90 3.22 -16.60
C PHE A 170 13.96 2.40 -17.48
N GLN A 171 13.26 3.06 -18.38
CA GLN A 171 12.40 2.40 -19.36
C GLN A 171 13.22 2.06 -20.58
N ILE A 172 13.48 0.78 -20.77
CA ILE A 172 14.24 0.27 -21.90
C ILE A 172 13.37 0.38 -23.14
N GLN A 173 13.87 1.09 -24.16
CA GLN A 173 13.27 1.19 -25.49
C GLN A 173 13.92 0.18 -26.43
N ARG A 174 15.26 0.07 -26.37
CA ARG A 174 16.03 -0.83 -27.20
C ARG A 174 17.20 -1.44 -26.44
N VAL A 175 17.35 -2.75 -26.58
CA VAL A 175 18.52 -3.48 -26.07
C VAL A 175 19.62 -3.48 -27.13
N GLU A 176 20.78 -2.93 -26.79
CA GLU A 176 21.96 -2.89 -27.69
C GLU A 176 22.82 -4.14 -27.51
N LYS A 177 23.13 -4.48 -26.27
CA LYS A 177 24.04 -5.58 -25.95
C LYS A 177 23.72 -6.24 -24.64
N ILE A 178 23.79 -7.56 -24.62
CA ILE A 178 23.69 -8.39 -23.41
C ILE A 178 25.00 -9.17 -23.29
N ASN A 179 25.73 -8.94 -22.19
CA ASN A 179 26.93 -9.68 -21.84
C ASN A 179 26.68 -10.57 -20.66
N ILE A 180 26.99 -11.86 -20.78
CA ILE A 180 26.91 -12.80 -19.65
C ILE A 180 28.25 -12.76 -18.89
N GLN A 181 28.21 -12.26 -17.64
CA GLN A 181 29.38 -12.16 -16.79
C GLN A 181 29.10 -12.74 -15.40
N ASN A 182 29.64 -13.92 -15.15
CA ASN A 182 29.38 -14.67 -13.92
C ASN A 182 30.37 -14.34 -12.81
N HIS A 183 30.23 -13.17 -12.17
CA HIS A 183 31.06 -12.81 -11.02
C HIS A 183 30.73 -13.64 -9.78
N TRP A 184 31.74 -14.03 -9.00
CA TRP A 184 31.57 -14.78 -7.77
C TRP A 184 30.74 -14.03 -6.71
N ARG A 185 30.77 -12.69 -6.70
CA ARG A 185 29.99 -11.84 -5.79
C ARG A 185 28.47 -12.01 -5.98
N ASN A 186 28.02 -12.34 -7.18
CA ASN A 186 26.61 -12.53 -7.50
C ASN A 186 26.20 -14.01 -7.47
N TRP A 187 27.07 -14.90 -6.97
CA TRP A 187 26.84 -16.36 -7.00
C TRP A 187 25.53 -16.74 -6.25
N LEU A 188 25.28 -16.20 -5.05
CA LEU A 188 24.06 -16.48 -4.28
C LEU A 188 22.79 -15.95 -4.98
N GLN A 189 22.86 -14.76 -5.59
CA GLN A 189 21.73 -14.20 -6.35
C GLN A 189 21.40 -15.06 -7.57
N ARG A 190 22.44 -15.51 -8.31
CA ARG A 190 22.27 -16.43 -9.43
C ARG A 190 21.67 -17.76 -8.98
N LYS A 191 22.14 -18.33 -7.88
CA LYS A 191 21.55 -19.56 -7.31
C LYS A 191 20.07 -19.34 -6.92
N ARG A 192 19.75 -18.19 -6.31
CA ARG A 192 18.36 -17.83 -6.03
C ARG A 192 17.52 -17.77 -7.29
N GLY A 193 17.99 -17.08 -8.33
CA GLY A 193 17.29 -17.01 -9.62
C GLY A 193 17.08 -18.39 -10.26
N ALA A 194 18.12 -19.24 -10.26
CA ALA A 194 18.03 -20.60 -10.75
C ALA A 194 17.01 -21.47 -9.97
N PHE A 195 16.96 -21.34 -8.63
CA PHE A 195 15.95 -22.02 -7.82
C PHE A 195 14.53 -21.54 -8.11
N ILE A 196 14.33 -20.23 -8.29
CA ILE A 196 13.02 -19.69 -8.67
C ILE A 196 12.55 -20.28 -10.00
N SER A 197 13.43 -20.28 -11.02
CA SER A 197 13.11 -20.86 -12.33
C SER A 197 12.85 -22.36 -12.25
N PHE A 198 13.68 -23.10 -11.51
CA PHE A 198 13.48 -24.53 -11.27
C PHE A 198 12.10 -24.83 -10.66
N VAL A 199 11.70 -24.06 -9.63
CA VAL A 199 10.39 -24.27 -9.00
C VAL A 199 9.25 -23.96 -9.97
N GLN A 200 9.39 -22.91 -10.78
CA GLN A 200 8.36 -22.56 -11.78
C GLN A 200 8.23 -23.57 -12.91
N SER A 201 9.32 -24.30 -13.27
CA SER A 201 9.27 -25.33 -14.32
C SER A 201 8.76 -26.69 -13.83
N GLU A 202 9.05 -27.04 -12.58
CA GLU A 202 8.81 -28.40 -12.06
C GLU A 202 7.47 -28.55 -11.33
N PHE A 203 6.92 -27.46 -10.78
CA PHE A 203 5.72 -27.52 -9.96
C PHE A 203 4.51 -26.86 -10.65
N PRO A 204 3.28 -27.32 -10.36
CA PRO A 204 2.06 -26.64 -10.77
C PRO A 204 2.02 -25.18 -10.30
N GLN A 205 1.21 -24.36 -10.94
CA GLN A 205 1.24 -22.91 -10.83
C GLN A 205 1.09 -22.39 -9.38
N LYS A 206 0.03 -22.76 -8.67
CA LYS A 206 -0.19 -22.31 -7.28
C LYS A 206 0.88 -22.88 -6.34
N THR A 207 1.21 -24.16 -6.47
CA THR A 207 2.28 -24.81 -5.68
C THR A 207 3.61 -24.08 -5.85
N SER A 208 3.99 -23.71 -7.09
CA SER A 208 5.22 -22.96 -7.36
C SER A 208 5.22 -21.57 -6.72
N VAL A 209 4.08 -20.87 -6.74
CA VAL A 209 3.89 -19.57 -6.08
C VAL A 209 4.13 -19.68 -4.57
N TYR A 210 3.57 -20.69 -3.91
CA TYR A 210 3.77 -20.89 -2.47
C TYR A 210 5.22 -21.28 -2.13
N ILE A 211 5.83 -22.19 -2.89
CA ILE A 211 7.22 -22.57 -2.66
C ILE A 211 8.14 -21.35 -2.81
N ASN A 212 7.99 -20.56 -3.87
CA ASN A 212 8.82 -19.38 -4.13
C ASN A 212 8.62 -18.30 -3.07
N SER A 213 7.39 -18.05 -2.62
CA SER A 213 7.12 -17.04 -1.59
C SER A 213 7.63 -17.45 -0.21
N LEU A 214 7.51 -18.73 0.18
CA LEU A 214 7.80 -19.22 1.53
C LEU A 214 9.26 -19.67 1.74
N LEU A 215 9.97 -20.09 0.67
CA LEU A 215 11.39 -20.44 0.76
C LEU A 215 12.30 -19.31 0.29
N TRP A 216 11.99 -18.69 -0.85
CA TRP A 216 12.88 -17.76 -1.52
C TRP A 216 12.46 -16.30 -1.39
N GLY A 217 11.30 -16.02 -0.78
CA GLY A 217 10.75 -14.67 -0.65
C GLY A 217 10.43 -14.00 -1.98
N TYR A 218 10.27 -14.80 -3.04
CA TYR A 218 9.94 -14.31 -4.37
C TYR A 218 8.42 -14.32 -4.57
N LYS A 219 7.86 -13.16 -4.87
CA LYS A 219 6.44 -12.95 -5.13
C LYS A 219 6.28 -12.48 -6.57
N ASP A 220 5.66 -13.29 -7.40
CA ASP A 220 5.32 -12.96 -8.78
C ASP A 220 3.87 -12.44 -8.92
N SER A 221 3.42 -12.30 -10.17
CA SER A 221 2.05 -11.89 -10.45
C SER A 221 1.01 -12.88 -9.92
N GLY A 222 1.30 -14.19 -9.94
CA GLY A 222 0.39 -15.22 -9.41
C GLY A 222 0.18 -15.13 -7.90
N PHE A 223 1.15 -14.62 -7.13
CA PHE A 223 0.97 -14.39 -5.69
C PHE A 223 0.02 -13.25 -5.38
N ARG A 224 -0.17 -12.28 -6.28
CA ARG A 224 -0.99 -11.09 -6.03
C ARG A 224 -2.46 -11.42 -5.80
N GLU A 225 -3.00 -12.41 -6.52
CA GLU A 225 -4.38 -12.87 -6.31
C GLU A 225 -4.56 -13.42 -4.89
N SER A 226 -3.64 -14.31 -4.48
CA SER A 226 -3.63 -14.89 -3.14
C SER A 226 -3.33 -13.85 -2.05
N GLU A 227 -2.52 -12.82 -2.35
CA GLU A 227 -2.14 -11.76 -1.42
C GLU A 227 -3.35 -10.95 -0.94
N GLU A 228 -4.32 -10.70 -1.81
CA GLU A 228 -5.55 -9.97 -1.45
C GLU A 228 -6.42 -10.79 -0.49
N ILE A 229 -6.67 -12.05 -0.81
CA ILE A 229 -7.39 -12.99 0.05
C ILE A 229 -6.74 -13.07 1.45
N PHE A 230 -5.41 -13.18 1.50
CA PHE A 230 -4.68 -13.25 2.78
C PHE A 230 -4.63 -11.91 3.53
N ARG A 231 -4.67 -10.79 2.83
CA ARG A 231 -4.75 -9.47 3.45
C ARG A 231 -6.09 -9.27 4.13
N GLU A 232 -7.19 -9.56 3.43
CA GLU A 232 -8.55 -9.40 3.93
C GLU A 232 -8.87 -10.36 5.08
N SER A 233 -8.35 -11.59 5.02
CA SER A 233 -8.47 -12.57 6.10
C SER A 233 -7.51 -12.33 7.28
N GLY A 234 -6.54 -11.39 7.16
CA GLY A 234 -5.50 -11.13 8.17
C GLY A 234 -4.37 -12.16 8.23
N LEU A 235 -4.28 -13.07 7.27
CA LEU A 235 -3.30 -14.16 7.21
C LEU A 235 -2.03 -13.80 6.43
N LEU A 236 -1.95 -12.63 5.79
CA LEU A 236 -0.82 -12.23 4.93
C LEU A 236 0.54 -12.41 5.60
N HIS A 237 0.63 -12.20 6.91
CA HIS A 237 1.86 -12.32 7.67
C HIS A 237 2.39 -13.77 7.78
N LEU A 238 1.54 -14.79 7.62
CA LEU A 238 1.94 -16.20 7.55
C LEU A 238 2.53 -16.56 6.18
N PHE A 239 1.97 -16.00 5.09
CA PHE A 239 2.40 -16.25 3.72
C PHE A 239 3.50 -15.29 3.22
N SER A 240 4.01 -14.44 4.11
CA SER A 240 5.22 -13.65 3.88
C SER A 240 6.37 -14.19 4.72
N LEU A 241 7.58 -14.22 4.18
CA LEU A 241 8.76 -14.65 4.93
C LEU A 241 8.90 -13.90 6.25
N SER A 242 8.84 -14.63 7.34
CA SER A 242 8.79 -14.08 8.70
C SER A 242 9.76 -14.79 9.66
N GLY A 243 9.81 -14.31 10.90
CA GLY A 243 10.59 -14.95 11.96
C GLY A 243 10.24 -16.41 12.24
N LEU A 244 8.97 -16.80 11.98
CA LEU A 244 8.53 -18.20 12.12
C LEU A 244 9.28 -19.13 11.14
N HIS A 245 9.46 -18.71 9.88
CA HIS A 245 10.19 -19.46 8.86
C HIS A 245 11.65 -19.65 9.25
N ILE A 246 12.31 -18.57 9.71
CA ILE A 246 13.70 -18.62 10.15
C ILE A 246 13.86 -19.56 11.34
N GLN A 247 12.99 -19.45 12.34
CA GLN A 247 13.01 -20.35 13.50
C GLN A 247 12.73 -21.79 13.11
N PHE A 248 11.85 -22.03 12.14
CA PHE A 248 11.57 -23.37 11.66
C PHE A 248 12.81 -23.96 10.97
N TYR A 249 13.31 -23.34 9.90
CA TYR A 249 14.40 -23.92 9.09
C TYR A 249 15.73 -23.98 9.85
N LEU A 250 16.17 -22.88 10.43
CA LEU A 250 17.44 -22.82 11.15
C LEU A 250 17.36 -23.50 12.52
N GLY A 251 16.23 -23.42 13.21
CA GLY A 251 15.99 -24.11 14.47
C GLY A 251 15.95 -25.63 14.30
N TRP A 252 15.35 -26.12 13.22
CA TRP A 252 15.32 -27.54 12.88
C TRP A 252 16.72 -28.05 12.51
N LEU A 253 17.49 -27.25 11.77
CA LEU A 253 18.89 -27.57 11.43
C LEU A 253 19.77 -27.60 12.68
N TYR A 254 19.62 -26.65 13.61
CA TYR A 254 20.28 -26.66 14.90
C TYR A 254 19.91 -27.89 15.71
N TYR A 255 18.62 -28.27 15.75
CA TYR A 255 18.17 -29.49 16.41
C TYR A 255 18.81 -30.75 15.80
N LEU A 256 18.91 -30.82 14.47
CA LEU A 256 19.56 -31.91 13.76
C LEU A 256 21.04 -32.05 14.15
N PHE A 257 21.80 -30.93 14.16
CA PHE A 257 23.18 -30.94 14.59
C PHE A 257 23.34 -31.43 16.04
N ARG A 258 22.41 -31.03 16.91
CA ARG A 258 22.38 -31.52 18.28
C ARG A 258 22.08 -33.02 18.38
N ARG A 259 21.24 -33.55 17.51
CA ARG A 259 20.90 -34.99 17.43
C ARG A 259 22.08 -35.82 16.92
N ILE A 260 22.91 -35.30 16.02
CA ILE A 260 24.14 -35.94 15.53
C ILE A 260 25.25 -35.88 16.57
N GLY A 261 25.02 -35.20 17.69
CA GLY A 261 25.99 -35.09 18.79
C GLY A 261 26.96 -33.90 18.69
N TRP A 262 26.74 -32.99 17.72
CA TRP A 262 27.61 -31.80 17.61
C TRP A 262 27.42 -30.84 18.79
N PRO A 263 28.47 -30.47 19.52
CA PRO A 263 28.37 -29.46 20.56
C PRO A 263 28.17 -28.07 19.95
N LEU A 264 27.68 -27.11 20.76
CA LEU A 264 27.31 -25.79 20.27
C LEU A 264 28.47 -25.06 19.59
N HIS A 265 29.68 -25.15 20.16
CA HIS A 265 30.88 -24.49 19.62
C HIS A 265 31.30 -25.01 18.23
N VAL A 266 30.93 -26.25 17.90
CA VAL A 266 31.14 -26.83 16.56
C VAL A 266 29.99 -26.44 15.63
N SER A 267 28.75 -26.46 16.13
CA SER A 267 27.53 -26.20 15.33
C SER A 267 27.41 -24.74 14.93
N ILE A 268 27.94 -23.79 15.69
CA ILE A 268 27.69 -22.37 15.48
C ILE A 268 28.30 -21.86 14.18
N ILE A 269 29.44 -22.37 13.74
CA ILE A 269 30.10 -21.95 12.50
C ILE A 269 29.25 -22.31 11.28
N PRO A 270 28.91 -23.60 11.03
CA PRO A 270 28.08 -23.95 9.90
C PRO A 270 26.68 -23.33 9.96
N LEU A 271 26.08 -23.18 11.16
CA LEU A 271 24.81 -22.49 11.31
C LEU A 271 24.91 -21.03 10.91
N SER A 272 25.98 -20.33 11.27
CA SER A 272 26.18 -18.93 10.89
C SER A 272 26.36 -18.78 9.39
N LEU A 273 27.17 -19.62 8.75
CA LEU A 273 27.36 -19.62 7.31
C LEU A 273 26.05 -19.90 6.56
N LEU A 274 25.33 -20.93 6.98
CA LEU A 274 24.03 -21.29 6.39
C LEU A 274 22.99 -20.18 6.60
N THR A 275 23.03 -19.50 7.75
CA THR A 275 22.15 -18.35 8.00
C THR A 275 22.44 -17.21 7.03
N ILE A 276 23.70 -16.85 6.81
CA ILE A 276 24.11 -15.80 5.87
C ILE A 276 23.69 -16.18 4.43
N CYS A 277 23.95 -17.42 4.03
CA CYS A 277 23.53 -17.93 2.72
C CYS A 277 22.00 -17.87 2.57
N TYR A 278 21.26 -18.32 3.57
CA TYR A 278 19.80 -18.32 3.54
C TYR A 278 19.21 -16.90 3.49
N VAL A 279 19.75 -15.94 4.24
CA VAL A 279 19.33 -14.53 4.16
C VAL A 279 19.44 -14.01 2.73
N SER A 280 20.57 -14.29 2.04
CA SER A 280 20.76 -13.87 0.65
C SER A 280 19.80 -14.57 -0.30
N LEU A 281 19.59 -15.88 -0.14
CA LEU A 281 18.66 -16.67 -0.94
C LEU A 281 17.20 -16.29 -0.72
N ALA A 282 16.84 -15.81 0.49
CA ALA A 282 15.50 -15.34 0.86
C ALA A 282 15.23 -13.87 0.46
N GLY A 283 16.16 -13.23 -0.26
CA GLY A 283 16.00 -11.86 -0.77
C GLY A 283 16.22 -10.76 0.26
N SER A 284 16.89 -11.06 1.38
CA SER A 284 17.38 -10.08 2.38
C SER A 284 16.32 -9.11 2.94
N SER A 285 15.07 -9.54 3.04
CA SER A 285 14.02 -8.69 3.63
C SER A 285 14.32 -8.37 5.10
N ILE A 286 13.86 -7.19 5.58
CA ILE A 286 14.09 -6.73 6.97
C ILE A 286 13.60 -7.76 8.01
N SER A 287 12.47 -8.41 7.75
CA SER A 287 11.93 -9.46 8.64
C SER A 287 12.84 -10.66 8.75
N VAL A 288 13.45 -11.08 7.63
CA VAL A 288 14.42 -12.19 7.57
C VAL A 288 15.72 -11.80 8.27
N LEU A 289 16.26 -10.61 7.96
CA LEU A 289 17.48 -10.08 8.60
C LEU A 289 17.31 -10.00 10.12
N ARG A 290 16.23 -9.41 10.60
CA ARG A 290 15.94 -9.30 12.04
C ARG A 290 15.91 -10.66 12.72
N ALA A 291 15.16 -11.61 12.15
CA ALA A 291 15.00 -12.93 12.75
C ALA A 291 16.31 -13.74 12.74
N SER A 292 17.09 -13.64 11.67
CA SER A 292 18.37 -14.29 11.50
C SER A 292 19.42 -13.74 12.46
N LEU A 293 19.52 -12.41 12.58
CA LEU A 293 20.42 -11.77 13.54
C LEU A 293 20.05 -12.14 14.98
N LEU A 294 18.75 -12.15 15.32
CA LEU A 294 18.30 -12.55 16.65
C LEU A 294 18.63 -14.04 16.93
N PHE A 295 18.47 -14.91 15.95
CA PHE A 295 18.83 -16.32 16.05
C PHE A 295 20.33 -16.49 16.32
N LEU A 296 21.20 -15.86 15.53
CA LEU A 296 22.64 -15.91 15.69
C LEU A 296 23.09 -15.32 17.02
N LEU A 297 22.53 -14.18 17.43
CA LEU A 297 22.85 -13.53 18.69
C LEU A 297 22.47 -14.40 19.90
N ARG A 298 21.32 -15.09 19.84
CA ARG A 298 20.93 -16.07 20.87
C ARG A 298 21.90 -17.24 20.97
N LEU A 299 22.38 -17.76 19.84
CA LEU A 299 23.40 -18.82 19.83
C LEU A 299 24.73 -18.35 20.41
N LEU A 300 25.15 -17.14 20.05
CA LEU A 300 26.40 -16.53 20.56
C LEU A 300 26.31 -16.32 22.08
N VAL A 301 25.26 -15.77 22.60
CA VAL A 301 25.04 -15.55 24.03
C VAL A 301 25.05 -16.89 24.78
N LYS A 302 24.44 -17.93 24.21
CA LYS A 302 24.43 -19.28 24.75
C LYS A 302 25.86 -19.87 24.76
N LEU A 303 26.63 -19.65 23.67
CA LEU A 303 28.01 -20.11 23.57
C LEU A 303 28.91 -19.47 24.64
N LEU A 304 28.71 -18.16 24.88
CA LEU A 304 29.48 -17.38 25.86
C LEU A 304 29.01 -17.61 27.32
N ASN A 305 28.05 -18.48 27.55
CA ASN A 305 27.42 -18.74 28.85
C ASN A 305 26.91 -17.45 29.55
N LYS A 306 26.47 -16.47 28.75
CA LYS A 306 25.93 -15.21 29.25
C LYS A 306 24.40 -15.24 29.33
N ARG A 307 23.83 -14.38 30.17
CA ARG A 307 22.36 -14.24 30.33
C ARG A 307 21.97 -12.81 30.07
N TYR A 308 21.41 -12.57 28.89
CA TYR A 308 20.79 -11.31 28.52
C TYR A 308 19.27 -11.49 28.39
N SER A 309 18.52 -10.43 28.63
CA SER A 309 17.08 -10.45 28.46
C SER A 309 16.71 -10.49 26.97
N SER A 310 15.53 -11.00 26.66
CA SER A 310 15.00 -10.95 25.28
C SER A 310 14.89 -9.51 24.77
N MET A 311 14.62 -8.55 25.68
CA MET A 311 14.55 -7.12 25.37
C MET A 311 15.93 -6.57 24.96
N ASP A 312 17.01 -6.94 25.66
CA ASP A 312 18.36 -6.49 25.31
C ASP A 312 18.79 -7.05 23.95
N LEU A 313 18.54 -8.33 23.70
CA LEU A 313 18.84 -8.95 22.40
C LEU A 313 18.04 -8.31 21.27
N PHE A 314 16.77 -8.02 21.50
CA PHE A 314 15.94 -7.29 20.56
C PHE A 314 16.50 -5.89 20.27
N ALA A 315 16.86 -5.15 21.32
CA ALA A 315 17.41 -3.80 21.21
C ALA A 315 18.72 -3.76 20.43
N VAL A 316 19.62 -4.72 20.66
CA VAL A 316 20.87 -4.85 19.89
C VAL A 316 20.60 -5.12 18.43
N VAL A 317 19.69 -6.05 18.09
CA VAL A 317 19.32 -6.33 16.70
C VAL A 317 18.69 -5.12 16.03
N PHE A 318 17.79 -4.42 16.73
CA PHE A 318 17.16 -3.20 16.24
C PHE A 318 18.21 -2.13 15.94
N TRP A 319 19.12 -1.89 16.86
CA TRP A 319 20.20 -0.91 16.72
C TRP A 319 21.17 -1.27 15.60
N LEU A 320 21.59 -2.53 15.49
CA LEU A 320 22.45 -2.99 14.38
C LEU A 320 21.77 -2.75 13.02
N LEU A 321 20.47 -3.03 12.91
CA LEU A 321 19.76 -2.79 11.66
C LEU A 321 19.58 -1.30 11.36
N LEU A 322 19.41 -0.44 12.38
CA LEU A 322 19.44 1.01 12.20
C LEU A 322 20.78 1.51 11.67
N LEU A 323 21.89 0.92 12.14
CA LEU A 323 23.21 1.26 11.62
C LEU A 323 23.42 0.80 10.18
N PHE A 324 22.80 -0.32 9.82
CA PHE A 324 22.94 -0.92 8.48
C PHE A 324 22.04 -0.27 7.45
N ASP A 325 20.78 -0.04 7.81
CA ASP A 325 19.75 0.54 6.94
C ASP A 325 18.71 1.33 7.77
N PRO A 326 19.00 2.59 8.12
CA PRO A 326 18.10 3.39 8.94
C PRO A 326 16.73 3.64 8.29
N ARG A 327 16.62 3.50 6.96
CA ARG A 327 15.37 3.74 6.22
C ARG A 327 14.35 2.62 6.37
N PHE A 328 14.71 1.47 6.95
CA PHE A 328 13.73 0.42 7.22
C PHE A 328 12.58 0.86 8.14
N LEU A 329 12.79 1.91 8.94
CA LEU A 329 11.76 2.50 9.80
C LEU A 329 10.56 3.05 9.01
N PHE A 330 10.75 3.39 7.73
CA PHE A 330 9.72 3.94 6.88
C PHE A 330 9.02 2.87 6.02
N HIS A 331 9.43 1.61 6.15
CA HIS A 331 8.79 0.48 5.47
C HIS A 331 7.71 -0.15 6.37
N ALA A 332 6.50 -0.33 5.85
CA ALA A 332 5.42 -1.01 6.58
C ALA A 332 5.85 -2.38 7.13
N GLY A 333 6.57 -3.18 6.32
CA GLY A 333 7.09 -4.47 6.73
C GLY A 333 8.11 -4.38 7.88
N GLY A 334 8.98 -3.36 7.89
CA GLY A 334 9.92 -3.08 8.98
C GLY A 334 9.19 -2.71 10.27
N GLN A 335 8.30 -1.73 10.19
CA GLN A 335 7.50 -1.26 11.33
C GLN A 335 6.67 -2.40 11.96
N LEU A 336 5.90 -3.12 11.17
CA LEU A 336 5.08 -4.25 11.64
C LEU A 336 5.96 -5.36 12.25
N SER A 337 7.06 -5.72 11.57
CA SER A 337 7.95 -6.78 12.03
C SER A 337 8.57 -6.48 13.41
N PHE A 338 9.09 -5.26 13.60
CA PHE A 338 9.69 -4.86 14.87
C PHE A 338 8.65 -4.64 15.96
N PHE A 339 7.55 -3.96 15.65
CA PHE A 339 6.49 -3.68 16.62
C PHE A 339 5.85 -4.97 17.16
N MET A 340 5.49 -5.90 16.28
CA MET A 340 4.94 -7.19 16.72
C MET A 340 5.94 -7.99 17.56
N SER A 341 7.24 -7.98 17.18
CA SER A 341 8.26 -8.69 17.96
C SER A 341 8.49 -8.06 19.33
N PHE A 342 8.43 -6.75 19.44
CA PHE A 342 8.46 -6.03 20.71
C PHE A 342 7.30 -6.42 21.61
N LEU A 343 6.08 -6.47 21.06
CA LEU A 343 4.90 -6.89 21.80
C LEU A 343 4.98 -8.36 22.27
N PHE A 344 5.53 -9.26 21.45
CA PHE A 344 5.77 -10.66 21.86
C PHE A 344 6.76 -10.81 23.03
N ILE A 345 7.63 -9.82 23.24
CA ILE A 345 8.53 -9.80 24.41
C ILE A 345 7.82 -9.25 25.64
N LEU A 346 6.90 -8.29 25.46
CA LEU A 346 6.18 -7.63 26.54
C LEU A 346 5.01 -8.45 27.05
N ILE A 347 4.23 -9.05 26.15
CA ILE A 347 3.00 -9.77 26.49
C ILE A 347 3.33 -11.23 26.75
N SER A 348 3.05 -11.72 27.96
CA SER A 348 3.14 -13.14 28.28
C SER A 348 1.90 -13.89 27.74
N PHE A 349 2.15 -15.00 27.06
CA PHE A 349 1.11 -15.91 26.58
C PHE A 349 1.02 -17.18 27.45
N ASP A 350 1.59 -17.15 28.65
CA ASP A 350 1.57 -18.22 29.62
C ASP A 350 0.35 -18.11 30.54
N GLY A 351 -0.04 -19.22 31.14
CA GLY A 351 -1.15 -19.30 32.10
C GLY A 351 -2.32 -20.15 31.62
N ASP A 352 -3.47 -19.96 32.26
CA ASP A 352 -4.71 -20.63 31.92
C ASP A 352 -5.29 -20.13 30.58
N TRP A 353 -6.35 -20.77 30.10
CA TRP A 353 -6.98 -20.43 28.82
C TRP A 353 -7.48 -18.98 28.76
N MET A 354 -7.97 -18.45 29.90
CA MET A 354 -8.51 -17.09 29.99
C MET A 354 -7.40 -16.04 29.84
N LYS A 355 -6.26 -16.24 30.50
CA LYS A 355 -5.07 -15.38 30.35
C LYS A 355 -4.52 -15.42 28.93
N LYS A 356 -4.41 -16.61 28.34
CA LYS A 356 -3.99 -16.77 26.93
C LYS A 356 -4.91 -16.00 25.99
N THR A 357 -6.22 -16.15 26.13
CA THR A 357 -7.21 -15.43 25.32
C THR A 357 -7.09 -13.93 25.51
N ALA A 358 -6.98 -13.45 26.75
CA ALA A 358 -6.81 -12.03 27.03
C ALA A 358 -5.50 -11.48 26.44
N SER A 359 -4.39 -12.24 26.50
CA SER A 359 -3.12 -11.89 25.87
C SER A 359 -3.24 -11.77 24.35
N HIS A 360 -3.93 -12.68 23.68
CA HIS A 360 -4.17 -12.62 22.25
C HIS A 360 -5.04 -11.43 21.84
N VAL A 361 -6.11 -11.17 22.56
CA VAL A 361 -6.97 -10.00 22.32
C VAL A 361 -6.18 -8.71 22.51
N LEU A 362 -5.43 -8.60 23.61
CA LEU A 362 -4.59 -7.44 23.89
C LEU A 362 -3.53 -7.21 22.79
N PHE A 363 -2.83 -8.27 22.40
CA PHE A 363 -1.85 -8.22 21.31
C PHE A 363 -2.49 -7.70 20.01
N THR A 364 -3.63 -8.25 19.64
CA THR A 364 -4.36 -7.86 18.43
C THR A 364 -4.81 -6.40 18.48
N MET A 365 -5.37 -5.97 19.62
CA MET A 365 -5.84 -4.61 19.80
C MET A 365 -4.70 -3.60 19.79
N ILE A 366 -3.56 -3.88 20.41
CA ILE A 366 -2.38 -2.99 20.38
C ILE A 366 -1.80 -2.89 18.96
N THR A 367 -1.86 -3.97 18.16
CA THR A 367 -1.35 -3.96 16.77
C THR A 367 -2.31 -3.28 15.79
N MET A 368 -3.60 -3.20 16.10
CA MET A 368 -4.64 -2.67 15.22
C MET A 368 -4.34 -1.27 14.68
N PRO A 369 -3.93 -0.25 15.45
CA PRO A 369 -3.68 1.09 14.92
C PRO A 369 -2.59 1.12 13.85
N LEU A 370 -1.55 0.31 13.99
CA LEU A 370 -0.46 0.25 13.01
C LEU A 370 -0.91 -0.46 11.72
N ILE A 371 -1.73 -1.51 11.84
CA ILE A 371 -2.33 -2.20 10.68
C ILE A 371 -3.24 -1.23 9.92
N VAL A 372 -4.14 -0.55 10.63
CA VAL A 372 -5.08 0.41 10.07
C VAL A 372 -4.37 1.64 9.47
N TRP A 373 -3.22 2.05 10.02
CA TRP A 373 -2.41 3.12 9.46
C TRP A 373 -1.92 2.84 8.03
N HIS A 374 -1.62 1.56 7.74
CA HIS A 374 -1.09 1.14 6.43
C HIS A 374 -2.16 0.64 5.47
N PHE A 375 -3.22 -0.02 5.99
CA PHE A 375 -4.21 -0.72 5.16
C PHE A 375 -5.61 -0.11 5.24
N TYR A 376 -5.87 0.84 6.18
CA TYR A 376 -7.15 1.53 6.42
C TYR A 376 -8.29 0.63 6.87
N GLU A 377 -8.08 -0.66 6.89
CA GLU A 377 -9.05 -1.70 7.24
C GLU A 377 -8.45 -2.68 8.24
N TRP A 378 -9.31 -3.33 8.99
CA TRP A 378 -8.92 -4.30 9.98
C TRP A 378 -9.75 -5.57 9.85
N PRO A 379 -9.11 -6.75 9.65
CA PRO A 379 -9.80 -8.04 9.56
C PRO A 379 -10.28 -8.48 10.94
N LEU A 380 -11.59 -8.41 11.18
CA LEU A 380 -12.19 -8.74 12.50
C LEU A 380 -11.87 -10.16 12.95
N LEU A 381 -11.95 -11.12 12.03
CA LEU A 381 -11.70 -12.54 12.30
C LEU A 381 -10.23 -12.93 12.14
N GLY A 382 -9.34 -12.00 11.74
CA GLY A 382 -7.94 -12.29 11.43
C GLY A 382 -7.17 -12.94 12.57
N SER A 383 -7.42 -12.56 13.82
CA SER A 383 -6.79 -13.19 14.98
C SER A 383 -7.25 -14.61 15.20
N LEU A 384 -8.54 -14.88 15.01
CA LEU A 384 -9.11 -16.22 15.11
C LEU A 384 -8.55 -17.13 14.01
N PHE A 385 -8.51 -16.63 12.78
CA PHE A 385 -7.90 -17.36 11.67
C PHE A 385 -6.42 -17.62 11.90
N THR A 386 -5.68 -16.64 12.39
CA THR A 386 -4.26 -16.83 12.74
C THR A 386 -4.10 -17.94 13.78
N LEU A 387 -4.93 -17.96 14.81
CA LEU A 387 -4.87 -18.98 15.86
C LEU A 387 -5.14 -20.40 15.31
N LEU A 388 -6.08 -20.54 14.38
CA LEU A 388 -6.44 -21.82 13.76
C LEU A 388 -5.42 -22.26 12.69
N VAL A 389 -4.97 -21.32 11.85
CA VAL A 389 -4.10 -21.62 10.69
C VAL A 389 -2.63 -21.72 11.08
N ALA A 390 -2.13 -20.95 12.08
CA ALA A 390 -0.72 -20.94 12.42
C ALA A 390 -0.15 -22.32 12.84
N PRO A 391 -0.86 -23.18 13.62
CA PRO A 391 -0.39 -24.54 13.87
C PRO A 391 -0.30 -25.39 12.59
N VAL A 392 -1.33 -25.35 11.74
CA VAL A 392 -1.36 -26.05 10.45
C VAL A 392 -0.22 -25.55 9.55
N PHE A 393 -0.02 -24.24 9.52
CA PHE A 393 1.05 -23.60 8.78
C PHE A 393 2.44 -24.10 9.24
N LYS A 394 2.68 -24.10 10.55
CA LYS A 394 3.96 -24.52 11.15
C LYS A 394 4.25 -26.02 10.98
N PHE A 395 3.25 -26.88 11.18
CA PHE A 395 3.46 -28.33 11.23
C PHE A 395 3.17 -29.05 9.92
N LEU A 396 2.41 -28.44 9.01
CA LEU A 396 2.08 -29.03 7.71
C LEU A 396 2.66 -28.21 6.55
N PHE A 397 2.33 -26.92 6.41
CA PHE A 397 2.75 -26.12 5.26
C PHE A 397 4.27 -25.97 5.15
N LEU A 398 4.95 -25.49 6.19
CA LEU A 398 6.40 -25.25 6.13
C LEU A 398 7.21 -26.55 5.90
N PRO A 399 6.93 -27.67 6.60
CA PRO A 399 7.58 -28.95 6.28
C PRO A 399 7.28 -29.39 4.85
N SER A 400 6.02 -29.33 4.41
CA SER A 400 5.63 -29.77 3.07
C SER A 400 6.37 -29.01 1.98
N VAL A 401 6.43 -27.68 2.06
CA VAL A 401 7.15 -26.83 1.10
C VAL A 401 8.62 -27.23 1.00
N PHE A 402 9.28 -27.49 2.14
CA PHE A 402 10.67 -27.94 2.18
C PHE A 402 10.84 -29.34 1.57
N PHE A 403 10.02 -30.32 1.97
CA PHE A 403 10.14 -31.69 1.47
C PHE A 403 9.72 -31.82 -0.01
N LEU A 404 8.72 -31.10 -0.45
CA LEU A 404 8.32 -31.06 -1.88
C LEU A 404 9.49 -30.60 -2.75
N THR A 405 10.20 -29.54 -2.33
CA THR A 405 11.34 -29.01 -3.08
C THR A 405 12.52 -29.98 -3.09
N LEU A 406 12.78 -30.66 -1.97
CA LEU A 406 13.91 -31.59 -1.82
C LEU A 406 13.67 -32.90 -2.57
N PHE A 407 12.45 -33.42 -2.56
CA PHE A 407 12.12 -34.75 -3.05
C PHE A 407 11.31 -34.73 -4.36
N ASN A 408 11.20 -33.61 -5.06
CA ASN A 408 10.33 -33.46 -6.24
C ASN A 408 10.53 -34.52 -7.30
N ARG A 409 11.78 -34.98 -7.52
CA ARG A 409 12.11 -36.02 -8.51
C ARG A 409 11.53 -37.40 -8.21
N TRP A 410 11.19 -37.65 -6.95
CA TRP A 410 10.59 -38.95 -6.52
C TRP A 410 9.08 -38.87 -6.31
N LEU A 411 8.50 -37.67 -6.41
CA LEU A 411 7.08 -37.47 -6.18
C LEU A 411 6.29 -37.71 -7.48
N PRO A 412 5.23 -38.54 -7.44
CA PRO A 412 4.39 -38.73 -8.61
C PRO A 412 3.63 -37.45 -8.94
N ARG A 413 3.47 -37.19 -10.24
CA ARG A 413 2.78 -35.96 -10.73
C ARG A 413 1.34 -35.86 -10.21
N THR A 414 0.67 -36.98 -10.01
CA THR A 414 -0.67 -37.04 -9.42
C THR A 414 -0.71 -36.46 -8.01
N LEU A 415 0.31 -36.70 -7.18
CA LEU A 415 0.39 -36.10 -5.84
C LEU A 415 0.59 -34.59 -5.91
N LEU A 416 1.40 -34.11 -6.85
CA LEU A 416 1.60 -32.65 -7.05
C LEU A 416 0.29 -31.97 -7.47
N LEU A 417 -0.50 -32.59 -8.33
CA LEU A 417 -1.84 -32.10 -8.72
C LEU A 417 -2.84 -32.13 -7.56
N LEU A 418 -2.81 -33.17 -6.72
CA LEU A 418 -3.66 -33.20 -5.51
C LEU A 418 -3.31 -32.08 -4.52
N ILE A 419 -2.02 -31.77 -4.37
CA ILE A 419 -1.56 -30.65 -3.54
C ILE A 419 -2.03 -29.32 -4.14
N GLU A 420 -1.94 -29.17 -5.46
CA GLU A 420 -2.43 -27.97 -6.17
C GLU A 420 -3.93 -27.74 -5.91
N GLU A 421 -4.76 -28.77 -6.08
CA GLU A 421 -6.20 -28.69 -5.79
C GLU A 421 -6.48 -28.40 -4.31
N GLY A 422 -5.70 -28.99 -3.41
CA GLY A 422 -5.78 -28.71 -1.98
C GLY A 422 -5.47 -27.25 -1.64
N LEU A 423 -4.48 -26.64 -2.30
CA LEU A 423 -4.15 -25.21 -2.12
C LEU A 423 -5.24 -24.31 -2.69
N ILE A 424 -5.80 -24.63 -3.85
CA ILE A 424 -6.94 -23.90 -4.44
C ILE A 424 -8.16 -23.97 -3.53
N LEU A 425 -8.47 -25.16 -2.99
CA LEU A 425 -9.57 -25.34 -2.05
C LEU A 425 -9.35 -24.54 -0.76
N PHE A 426 -8.12 -24.55 -0.24
CA PHE A 426 -7.74 -23.76 0.92
C PHE A 426 -7.95 -22.26 0.69
N GLU A 427 -7.50 -21.72 -0.46
CA GLU A 427 -7.72 -20.30 -0.81
C GLU A 427 -9.23 -19.99 -0.89
N ARG A 428 -10.03 -20.81 -1.56
CA ARG A 428 -11.49 -20.63 -1.65
C ARG A 428 -12.16 -20.66 -0.28
N MET A 429 -11.71 -21.56 0.61
CA MET A 429 -12.22 -21.61 1.98
C MET A 429 -11.90 -20.31 2.75
N ILE A 430 -10.69 -19.78 2.63
CA ILE A 430 -10.31 -18.51 3.28
C ILE A 430 -11.08 -17.35 2.66
N ASP A 431 -11.23 -17.31 1.35
CA ASP A 431 -11.93 -16.27 0.60
C ASP A 431 -13.41 -16.16 1.01
N SER A 432 -14.07 -17.28 1.31
CA SER A 432 -15.46 -17.26 1.81
C SER A 432 -15.66 -16.45 3.12
N PHE A 433 -14.58 -16.13 3.80
CA PHE A 433 -14.57 -15.31 5.02
C PHE A 433 -13.95 -13.92 4.81
N SER A 434 -13.52 -13.57 3.58
CA SER A 434 -12.83 -12.32 3.28
C SER A 434 -13.69 -11.06 3.54
N GLY A 435 -15.00 -11.15 3.44
CA GLY A 435 -15.95 -10.06 3.70
C GLY A 435 -16.05 -9.56 5.15
N SER A 436 -15.21 -10.06 6.08
CA SER A 436 -15.24 -9.68 7.50
C SER A 436 -14.32 -8.51 7.87
N THR A 437 -13.86 -7.73 6.89
CA THR A 437 -13.01 -6.56 7.14
C THR A 437 -13.81 -5.33 7.57
N LEU A 438 -13.30 -4.63 8.59
CA LEU A 438 -13.86 -3.37 9.07
C LEU A 438 -13.03 -2.20 8.52
N VAL A 439 -13.63 -1.35 7.71
CA VAL A 439 -12.99 -0.13 7.19
C VAL A 439 -13.03 0.94 8.28
N ILE A 440 -11.89 1.23 8.88
CA ILE A 440 -11.73 2.22 9.95
C ILE A 440 -11.24 3.55 9.39
N GLY A 441 -10.41 3.52 8.35
CA GLY A 441 -9.74 4.68 7.81
C GLY A 441 -8.49 5.07 8.59
N ARG A 442 -7.76 6.06 8.11
CA ARG A 442 -6.52 6.50 8.73
C ARG A 442 -6.77 7.20 10.06
N LEU A 443 -6.25 6.64 11.14
CA LEU A 443 -6.36 7.21 12.46
C LEU A 443 -5.33 8.32 12.69
N PRO A 444 -5.67 9.41 13.41
CA PRO A 444 -4.68 10.41 13.83
C PRO A 444 -3.58 9.79 14.69
N LEU A 445 -2.32 10.14 14.43
CA LEU A 445 -1.15 9.56 15.16
C LEU A 445 -1.24 9.75 16.66
N VAL A 446 -1.67 10.94 17.12
CA VAL A 446 -1.79 11.25 18.54
C VAL A 446 -2.79 10.30 19.21
N LEU A 447 -3.95 10.10 18.60
CA LEU A 447 -4.98 9.21 19.12
C LEU A 447 -4.54 7.75 19.10
N SER A 448 -3.83 7.31 18.05
CA SER A 448 -3.22 5.98 18.00
C SER A 448 -2.20 5.78 19.12
N GLY A 449 -1.37 6.80 19.37
CA GLY A 449 -0.39 6.79 20.47
C GLY A 449 -1.06 6.71 21.85
N VAL A 450 -2.08 7.54 22.11
CA VAL A 450 -2.86 7.51 23.37
C VAL A 450 -3.54 6.15 23.57
N TYR A 451 -4.12 5.59 22.50
CA TYR A 451 -4.74 4.28 22.53
C TYR A 451 -3.76 3.17 22.88
N ILE A 452 -2.61 3.10 22.16
CA ILE A 452 -1.57 2.10 22.44
C ILE A 452 -1.06 2.25 23.88
N PHE A 453 -0.76 3.48 24.31
CA PHE A 453 -0.26 3.75 25.65
C PHE A 453 -1.27 3.35 26.73
N GLY A 454 -2.56 3.65 26.55
CA GLY A 454 -3.62 3.22 27.44
C GLY A 454 -3.70 1.69 27.57
N LEU A 455 -3.61 0.97 26.45
CA LEU A 455 -3.59 -0.50 26.47
C LEU A 455 -2.34 -1.07 27.13
N LEU A 456 -1.16 -0.44 26.94
CA LEU A 456 0.08 -0.85 27.61
C LEU A 456 0.00 -0.66 29.13
N ILE A 457 -0.62 0.41 29.62
CA ILE A 457 -0.89 0.59 31.07
C ILE A 457 -1.80 -0.51 31.59
N CYS A 458 -2.80 -0.91 30.80
CA CYS A 458 -3.71 -1.98 31.21
C CYS A 458 -3.03 -3.37 31.27
N MET A 459 -1.83 -3.52 30.68
CA MET A 459 -1.10 -4.81 30.63
C MET A 459 -0.77 -5.36 32.02
N ASP A 460 -0.48 -4.51 33.00
CA ASP A 460 -0.19 -4.92 34.38
C ASP A 460 -1.38 -5.68 35.01
N ARG A 461 -2.60 -5.40 34.55
CA ARG A 461 -3.83 -6.05 35.01
C ARG A 461 -4.06 -7.45 34.42
N LEU A 462 -3.27 -7.85 33.40
CA LEU A 462 -3.43 -9.13 32.69
C LEU A 462 -3.33 -10.32 33.64
N ASN A 463 -2.39 -10.27 34.58
CA ASN A 463 -2.13 -11.37 35.52
C ASN A 463 -3.14 -11.43 36.68
N GLU A 464 -3.69 -10.28 37.10
CA GLU A 464 -4.57 -10.17 38.25
C GLU A 464 -6.06 -10.28 37.88
N GLN A 465 -6.47 -9.59 36.83
CA GLN A 465 -7.88 -9.42 36.48
C GLN A 465 -8.12 -9.43 34.96
N PRO A 466 -7.93 -10.57 34.27
CA PRO A 466 -8.02 -10.64 32.80
C PRO A 466 -9.39 -10.23 32.24
N MET A 467 -10.48 -10.48 32.95
CA MET A 467 -11.84 -10.06 32.54
C MET A 467 -12.02 -8.54 32.57
N LYS A 468 -11.49 -7.87 33.59
CA LYS A 468 -11.52 -6.39 33.63
C LYS A 468 -10.64 -5.79 32.54
N LEU A 469 -9.50 -6.43 32.23
CA LEU A 469 -8.66 -6.03 31.10
C LEU A 469 -9.45 -6.10 29.80
N LEU A 470 -10.14 -7.20 29.50
CA LEU A 470 -10.96 -7.34 28.30
C LEU A 470 -12.04 -6.26 28.21
N PHE A 471 -12.65 -5.88 29.34
CA PHE A 471 -13.62 -4.78 29.40
C PHE A 471 -12.97 -3.44 29.00
N TYR A 472 -11.81 -3.07 29.57
CA TYR A 472 -11.10 -1.84 29.20
C TYR A 472 -10.64 -1.84 27.76
N VAL A 473 -10.09 -2.97 27.29
CA VAL A 473 -9.70 -3.15 25.87
C VAL A 473 -10.92 -2.93 24.97
N GLY A 474 -12.08 -3.51 25.32
CA GLY A 474 -13.33 -3.31 24.59
C GLY A 474 -13.77 -1.85 24.57
N LEU A 475 -13.73 -1.16 25.71
CA LEU A 475 -14.09 0.25 25.81
C LEU A 475 -13.18 1.16 24.97
N PHE A 476 -11.85 0.97 25.07
CA PHE A 476 -10.89 1.71 24.27
C PHE A 476 -11.04 1.43 22.77
N SER A 477 -11.32 0.18 22.41
CA SER A 477 -11.54 -0.19 21.00
C SER A 477 -12.82 0.42 20.45
N LEU A 478 -13.90 0.43 21.23
CA LEU A 478 -15.14 1.09 20.85
C LEU A 478 -14.94 2.59 20.63
N MET A 479 -14.20 3.26 21.52
CA MET A 479 -13.84 4.66 21.35
C MET A 479 -13.09 4.87 20.02
N LEU A 480 -12.09 4.02 19.70
CA LEU A 480 -11.33 4.13 18.47
C LEU A 480 -12.20 3.91 17.23
N LEU A 481 -13.13 2.96 17.29
CA LEU A 481 -14.05 2.65 16.17
C LEU A 481 -15.07 3.76 15.91
N THR A 482 -15.39 4.59 16.91
CA THR A 482 -16.33 5.72 16.75
C THR A 482 -15.65 6.99 16.23
N LEU A 483 -14.31 7.11 16.35
CA LEU A 483 -13.57 8.29 15.89
C LEU A 483 -13.76 8.64 14.39
N PRO A 484 -13.80 7.68 13.46
CA PRO A 484 -14.06 8.01 12.06
C PRO A 484 -15.38 8.74 11.83
N PHE A 485 -16.39 8.49 12.67
CA PHE A 485 -17.69 9.14 12.58
C PHE A 485 -17.73 10.54 13.25
N SER A 486 -16.66 10.94 13.94
CA SER A 486 -16.60 12.24 14.61
C SER A 486 -16.00 13.36 13.72
N ARG A 487 -15.87 13.15 12.42
CA ARG A 487 -15.36 14.18 11.51
C ARG A 487 -16.40 15.28 11.30
N PHE A 488 -16.08 16.46 11.77
CA PHE A 488 -16.95 17.65 11.68
C PHE A 488 -16.87 18.34 10.30
N SER A 489 -15.89 17.98 9.47
CA SER A 489 -15.67 18.61 8.16
C SER A 489 -16.55 17.98 7.08
N SER A 490 -17.02 18.83 6.17
CA SER A 490 -17.54 18.42 4.86
C SER A 490 -16.44 18.58 3.81
N THR A 491 -16.52 17.80 2.76
CA THR A 491 -15.53 17.80 1.69
C THR A 491 -16.21 17.58 0.34
N ILE A 492 -15.78 18.37 -0.65
CA ILE A 492 -16.03 18.11 -2.08
C ILE A 492 -14.66 17.95 -2.72
N ALA A 493 -14.35 16.77 -3.27
CA ALA A 493 -13.04 16.44 -3.79
C ALA A 493 -13.13 15.92 -5.23
N PHE A 494 -12.29 16.49 -6.10
CA PHE A 494 -12.06 16.05 -7.46
C PHE A 494 -10.85 15.12 -7.45
N ILE A 495 -11.11 13.81 -7.51
CA ILE A 495 -10.08 12.78 -7.38
C ILE A 495 -9.31 12.68 -8.68
N ASP A 496 -7.98 12.65 -8.61
CA ASP A 496 -7.15 12.36 -9.78
C ASP A 496 -7.23 10.86 -10.11
N VAL A 497 -8.00 10.53 -11.11
CA VAL A 497 -8.13 9.17 -11.65
C VAL A 497 -7.30 8.95 -12.92
N GLY A 498 -6.51 9.97 -13.31
CA GLY A 498 -5.90 10.09 -14.61
C GLY A 498 -6.90 10.66 -15.61
N GLN A 499 -7.13 9.99 -16.72
CA GLN A 499 -8.20 10.40 -17.65
C GLN A 499 -9.56 9.95 -17.09
N GLY A 500 -10.57 10.85 -17.16
CA GLY A 500 -11.90 10.62 -16.66
C GLY A 500 -12.27 11.43 -15.41
N ASP A 501 -13.47 11.22 -14.91
CA ASP A 501 -14.02 11.93 -13.77
C ASP A 501 -14.24 11.02 -12.55
N SER A 502 -13.98 11.56 -11.37
CA SER A 502 -14.48 11.02 -10.12
C SER A 502 -14.54 12.13 -9.06
N ILE A 503 -15.74 12.49 -8.63
CA ILE A 503 -15.96 13.59 -7.68
C ILE A 503 -16.62 13.04 -6.43
N PHE A 504 -16.02 13.26 -5.28
CA PHE A 504 -16.47 12.75 -3.99
C PHE A 504 -17.03 13.87 -3.12
N LEU A 505 -18.27 13.72 -2.63
CA LEU A 505 -18.91 14.64 -1.69
C LEU A 505 -19.16 13.90 -0.38
N GLN A 506 -18.65 14.44 0.72
CA GLN A 506 -18.84 13.90 2.06
C GLN A 506 -19.39 14.95 3.00
N SER A 507 -20.51 14.65 3.63
CA SER A 507 -21.10 15.48 4.69
C SER A 507 -20.40 15.30 6.02
N PRO A 508 -20.54 16.24 6.98
CA PRO A 508 -20.06 16.08 8.35
C PRO A 508 -20.65 14.83 8.98
N PHE A 509 -19.88 14.20 9.86
CA PHE A 509 -20.27 12.95 10.54
C PHE A 509 -20.62 11.79 9.62
N ARG A 510 -20.21 11.86 8.34
CA ARG A 510 -20.53 10.87 7.30
C ARG A 510 -22.02 10.56 7.20
N LYS A 511 -22.87 11.56 7.40
CA LYS A 511 -24.33 11.38 7.24
C LYS A 511 -24.71 11.01 5.82
N GLU A 512 -23.91 11.45 4.85
CA GLU A 512 -24.09 11.15 3.44
C GLU A 512 -22.74 11.15 2.71
N THR A 513 -22.61 10.17 1.82
CA THR A 513 -21.47 10.02 0.90
C THR A 513 -21.97 9.88 -0.52
N ILE A 514 -21.51 10.78 -1.40
CA ILE A 514 -21.89 10.80 -2.82
C ILE A 514 -20.61 10.65 -3.64
N LEU A 515 -20.66 9.85 -4.67
CA LEU A 515 -19.63 9.76 -5.70
C LEU A 515 -20.27 10.06 -7.05
N ILE A 516 -19.66 10.97 -7.81
CA ILE A 516 -20.06 11.27 -9.18
C ILE A 516 -18.96 10.70 -10.07
N ASP A 517 -19.29 9.77 -10.92
CA ASP A 517 -18.45 8.99 -11.80
C ASP A 517 -17.39 8.14 -11.10
N THR A 518 -16.87 7.16 -11.81
CA THR A 518 -15.99 6.14 -11.26
C THR A 518 -14.58 6.15 -11.89
N GLY A 519 -14.38 7.02 -12.88
CA GLY A 519 -13.22 6.91 -13.75
C GLY A 519 -13.23 5.61 -14.56
N GLY A 520 -12.15 5.35 -15.24
CA GLY A 520 -11.97 4.12 -15.99
C GLY A 520 -10.87 4.26 -17.04
N LYS A 521 -10.49 3.13 -17.60
CA LYS A 521 -9.49 3.09 -18.66
C LYS A 521 -9.91 2.07 -19.71
N LEU A 522 -9.85 2.43 -20.97
CA LEU A 522 -10.05 1.50 -22.06
C LEU A 522 -9.04 0.35 -21.97
N HIS A 523 -9.56 -0.88 -21.93
CA HIS A 523 -8.77 -2.08 -22.02
C HIS A 523 -8.72 -2.57 -23.46
N PHE A 524 -7.53 -2.68 -24.02
CA PHE A 524 -7.32 -3.30 -25.31
C PHE A 524 -7.04 -4.78 -25.10
N GLU A 525 -7.72 -5.61 -25.86
CA GLU A 525 -7.42 -7.04 -25.87
C GLU A 525 -5.99 -7.27 -26.35
N ARG A 526 -5.23 -8.03 -25.56
CA ARG A 526 -3.89 -8.49 -25.91
C ARG A 526 -3.90 -9.99 -26.02
N GLU A 527 -2.93 -10.54 -26.73
CA GLU A 527 -2.70 -11.99 -26.75
C GLU A 527 -2.54 -12.55 -25.33
N LYS A 528 -2.96 -13.78 -25.08
CA LYS A 528 -2.98 -14.41 -23.75
C LYS A 528 -1.65 -14.32 -23.01
N TRP A 529 -0.53 -14.55 -23.71
CA TRP A 529 0.81 -14.46 -23.10
C TRP A 529 1.19 -13.03 -22.69
N ALA A 530 0.63 -12.04 -23.40
CA ALA A 530 0.89 -10.62 -23.15
C ALA A 530 -0.08 -10.01 -22.11
N GLN A 531 -1.13 -10.74 -21.73
CA GLN A 531 -2.09 -10.28 -20.71
C GLN A 531 -1.44 -10.37 -19.33
N GLY A 532 -1.31 -9.22 -18.66
CA GLY A 532 -0.87 -9.12 -17.28
C GLY A 532 -2.05 -8.89 -16.34
N ILE A 533 -1.85 -9.16 -15.04
CA ILE A 533 -2.79 -8.75 -14.00
C ILE A 533 -2.64 -7.24 -13.85
N VAL A 534 -3.61 -6.49 -14.40
CA VAL A 534 -3.64 -5.04 -14.29
C VAL A 534 -4.54 -4.69 -13.11
N ARG A 535 -4.00 -3.95 -12.12
CA ARG A 535 -4.85 -3.37 -11.09
C ARG A 535 -5.73 -2.29 -11.72
N PRO A 536 -7.05 -2.38 -11.54
CA PRO A 536 -7.96 -1.35 -12.00
C PRO A 536 -7.56 0.05 -11.51
N PRO A 537 -7.74 1.12 -12.29
CA PRO A 537 -7.46 2.49 -11.85
C PRO A 537 -8.11 2.85 -10.51
N ALA A 538 -9.36 2.43 -10.28
CA ALA A 538 -10.03 2.69 -9.00
C ALA A 538 -9.32 2.05 -7.80
N GLU A 539 -8.72 0.87 -7.91
CA GLU A 539 -7.93 0.25 -6.83
C GLU A 539 -6.66 1.03 -6.48
N ARG A 540 -6.17 1.86 -7.40
CA ARG A 540 -4.98 2.70 -7.16
C ARG A 540 -5.35 4.07 -6.60
N ASN A 541 -6.49 4.63 -6.99
CA ASN A 541 -6.87 6.02 -6.76
C ASN A 541 -8.06 6.15 -5.81
N ILE A 542 -9.24 5.62 -6.19
CA ILE A 542 -10.51 5.85 -5.49
C ILE A 542 -10.60 4.98 -4.22
N VAL A 543 -10.35 3.68 -4.34
CA VAL A 543 -10.49 2.72 -3.22
C VAL A 543 -9.60 3.09 -2.04
N PRO A 544 -8.29 3.38 -2.19
CA PRO A 544 -7.46 3.79 -1.06
C PRO A 544 -7.90 5.13 -0.46
N TYR A 545 -8.35 6.08 -1.29
CA TYR A 545 -8.84 7.36 -0.82
C TYR A 545 -10.09 7.20 0.04
N LEU A 546 -11.11 6.48 -0.44
CA LEU A 546 -12.35 6.24 0.30
C LEU A 546 -12.11 5.41 1.56
N LYS A 547 -11.35 4.30 1.47
CA LYS A 547 -10.97 3.49 2.64
C LYS A 547 -10.16 4.30 3.65
N GLY A 548 -9.23 5.14 3.20
CA GLY A 548 -8.44 6.04 4.05
C GLY A 548 -9.31 7.10 4.77
N GLN A 549 -10.39 7.55 4.13
CA GLN A 549 -11.44 8.34 4.77
C GLN A 549 -12.32 7.49 5.72
N GLY A 550 -12.21 6.16 5.68
CA GLY A 550 -12.99 5.19 6.45
C GLY A 550 -14.40 5.00 5.90
N ILE A 551 -14.58 5.19 4.62
CA ILE A 551 -15.84 4.92 3.93
C ILE A 551 -15.89 3.45 3.56
N SER A 552 -17.01 2.80 3.86
CA SER A 552 -17.35 1.44 3.44
C SER A 552 -18.68 1.40 2.66
N VAL A 553 -19.44 2.48 2.71
CA VAL A 553 -20.74 2.62 2.06
C VAL A 553 -20.78 3.89 1.24
N ILE A 554 -21.18 3.79 -0.02
CA ILE A 554 -21.51 4.90 -0.91
C ILE A 554 -23.03 5.01 -0.93
N ASP A 555 -23.57 6.11 -0.38
CA ASP A 555 -25.04 6.28 -0.30
C ASP A 555 -25.63 6.54 -1.68
N LYS A 556 -24.93 7.32 -2.52
CA LYS A 556 -25.35 7.69 -3.86
C LYS A 556 -24.13 7.65 -4.80
N LEU A 557 -24.23 6.88 -5.84
CA LEU A 557 -23.32 6.93 -6.99
C LEU A 557 -24.10 7.54 -8.15
N ILE A 558 -23.54 8.55 -8.78
CA ILE A 558 -24.15 9.21 -9.95
C ILE A 558 -23.24 8.92 -11.13
N LEU A 559 -23.77 8.30 -12.17
CA LEU A 559 -23.05 8.03 -13.41
C LEU A 559 -23.57 9.01 -14.45
N THR A 560 -22.69 9.92 -14.90
CA THR A 560 -23.11 11.03 -15.76
C THR A 560 -23.53 10.56 -17.13
N HIS A 561 -22.79 9.62 -17.74
CA HIS A 561 -23.05 9.01 -19.05
C HIS A 561 -22.33 7.67 -19.16
N ASP A 562 -22.43 6.95 -20.32
CA ASP A 562 -22.03 5.54 -20.43
C ASP A 562 -20.53 5.35 -20.83
N ASP A 563 -19.72 6.41 -21.02
CA ASP A 563 -18.34 6.29 -21.46
C ASP A 563 -17.44 5.63 -20.41
N THR A 564 -16.47 4.87 -20.88
CA THR A 564 -15.62 4.03 -20.02
C THR A 564 -14.82 4.83 -18.99
N ASP A 565 -14.38 6.04 -19.29
CA ASP A 565 -13.63 6.90 -18.38
C ASP A 565 -14.52 7.57 -17.30
N HIS A 566 -15.84 7.31 -17.33
CA HIS A 566 -16.80 7.71 -16.30
C HIS A 566 -17.39 6.53 -15.53
N VAL A 567 -17.66 5.40 -16.21
CA VAL A 567 -18.36 4.25 -15.59
C VAL A 567 -17.52 2.96 -15.51
N GLY A 568 -16.32 2.97 -16.09
CA GLY A 568 -15.51 1.76 -16.28
C GLY A 568 -15.14 1.02 -15.00
N GLU A 569 -15.08 1.72 -13.87
CA GLU A 569 -14.68 1.14 -12.58
C GLU A 569 -15.86 0.80 -11.65
N LEU A 570 -17.11 0.82 -12.17
CA LEU A 570 -18.29 0.47 -11.36
C LEU A 570 -18.19 -0.94 -10.73
N SER A 571 -17.73 -1.92 -11.50
CA SER A 571 -17.53 -3.28 -11.00
C SER A 571 -16.52 -3.33 -9.87
N THR A 572 -15.38 -2.67 -10.04
CA THR A 572 -14.32 -2.57 -9.01
C THR A 572 -14.85 -1.93 -7.72
N LEU A 573 -15.57 -0.82 -7.84
CA LEU A 573 -16.15 -0.15 -6.67
C LEU A 573 -17.21 -1.00 -5.96
N SER A 574 -18.03 -1.74 -6.72
CA SER A 574 -19.04 -2.66 -6.15
C SER A 574 -18.43 -3.84 -5.38
N GLN A 575 -17.20 -4.22 -5.68
CA GLN A 575 -16.47 -5.25 -4.91
C GLN A 575 -15.96 -4.73 -3.55
N HIS A 576 -15.60 -3.45 -3.49
CA HIS A 576 -14.97 -2.87 -2.29
C HIS A 576 -15.95 -2.10 -1.39
N PHE A 577 -17.08 -1.63 -1.93
CA PHE A 577 -18.04 -0.76 -1.22
C PHE A 577 -19.48 -1.23 -1.42
N THR A 578 -20.29 -1.07 -0.39
CA THR A 578 -21.74 -1.21 -0.50
C THR A 578 -22.30 0.06 -1.15
N ILE A 579 -22.86 -0.04 -2.36
CA ILE A 579 -23.50 1.07 -3.06
C ILE A 579 -25.01 0.98 -2.83
N LYS A 580 -25.64 1.98 -2.18
CA LYS A 580 -27.07 1.93 -1.88
C LYS A 580 -27.93 2.29 -3.08
N LYS A 581 -27.53 3.36 -3.80
CA LYS A 581 -28.30 3.88 -4.95
C LYS A 581 -27.33 4.28 -6.07
N ILE A 582 -27.70 3.93 -7.29
CA ILE A 582 -27.04 4.42 -8.51
C ILE A 582 -28.06 5.28 -9.27
N TYR A 583 -27.63 6.49 -9.64
CA TYR A 583 -28.41 7.41 -10.47
C TYR A 583 -27.79 7.44 -11.86
N ILE A 584 -28.63 7.31 -12.90
CA ILE A 584 -28.25 7.33 -14.32
C ILE A 584 -29.13 8.31 -15.07
N GLY A 585 -28.65 8.86 -16.18
CA GLY A 585 -29.42 9.74 -17.04
C GLY A 585 -30.63 9.02 -17.67
N TRP A 586 -31.67 9.77 -17.98
CA TRP A 586 -32.88 9.22 -18.59
C TRP A 586 -32.61 8.55 -19.93
N GLY A 587 -32.70 7.22 -19.93
CA GLY A 587 -32.41 6.37 -21.08
C GLY A 587 -31.02 5.81 -21.16
N ALA A 588 -30.10 6.23 -20.30
CA ALA A 588 -28.74 5.68 -20.20
C ALA A 588 -28.73 4.26 -19.65
N GLY A 589 -27.56 3.60 -19.66
CA GLY A 589 -27.36 2.28 -19.07
C GLY A 589 -27.95 1.11 -19.88
N ARG A 590 -28.27 1.32 -21.14
CA ARG A 590 -28.81 0.28 -22.04
C ARG A 590 -27.73 -0.46 -22.81
N ASN A 591 -26.58 0.19 -23.00
CA ASN A 591 -25.46 -0.33 -23.75
C ASN A 591 -24.57 -1.19 -22.89
N GLU A 592 -23.95 -2.20 -23.49
CA GLU A 592 -22.87 -2.97 -22.84
C GLU A 592 -21.56 -2.16 -22.90
N PRO A 593 -20.70 -2.21 -21.86
CA PRO A 593 -20.78 -3.11 -20.70
C PRO A 593 -21.59 -2.58 -19.50
N LEU A 594 -22.01 -1.31 -19.50
CA LEU A 594 -22.66 -0.68 -18.33
C LEU A 594 -23.93 -1.43 -17.91
N ARG A 595 -24.77 -1.85 -18.86
CA ARG A 595 -25.98 -2.64 -18.57
C ARG A 595 -25.71 -3.88 -17.73
N ARG A 596 -24.63 -4.59 -18.03
CA ARG A 596 -24.22 -5.78 -17.28
C ARG A 596 -23.83 -5.41 -15.84
N HIS A 597 -23.03 -4.38 -15.65
CA HIS A 597 -22.59 -3.94 -14.32
C HIS A 597 -23.77 -3.40 -13.48
N LEU A 598 -24.71 -2.68 -14.07
CA LEU A 598 -25.93 -2.23 -13.40
C LEU A 598 -26.81 -3.43 -12.97
N THR A 599 -26.95 -4.43 -13.84
CA THR A 599 -27.71 -5.65 -13.52
C THR A 599 -27.07 -6.41 -12.35
N GLU A 600 -25.76 -6.48 -12.30
CA GLU A 600 -25.01 -7.11 -11.20
C GLU A 600 -25.17 -6.31 -9.90
N ALA A 601 -25.01 -5.00 -9.94
CA ALA A 601 -25.24 -4.13 -8.79
C ALA A 601 -26.67 -4.25 -8.24
N GLN A 602 -27.67 -4.35 -9.13
CA GLN A 602 -29.07 -4.55 -8.74
C GLN A 602 -29.30 -5.90 -8.05
N LYS A 603 -28.65 -6.97 -8.51
CA LYS A 603 -28.69 -8.29 -7.83
C LYS A 603 -28.10 -8.22 -6.43
N ASN A 604 -27.12 -7.38 -6.20
CA ASN A 604 -26.50 -7.13 -4.90
C ASN A 604 -27.28 -6.15 -4.01
N GLY A 605 -28.51 -5.76 -4.42
CA GLY A 605 -29.42 -4.91 -3.63
C GLY A 605 -29.29 -3.41 -3.87
N THR A 606 -28.48 -2.97 -4.84
CA THR A 606 -28.36 -1.57 -5.23
C THR A 606 -29.62 -1.10 -5.96
N LYS A 607 -30.17 0.05 -5.57
CA LYS A 607 -31.33 0.65 -6.26
C LYS A 607 -30.84 1.53 -7.41
N ILE A 608 -31.29 1.25 -8.63
CA ILE A 608 -31.03 2.07 -9.83
C ILE A 608 -32.18 3.03 -10.05
N ILE A 609 -31.88 4.30 -10.32
CA ILE A 609 -32.82 5.39 -10.46
C ILE A 609 -32.43 6.21 -11.70
N GLU A 610 -33.31 6.29 -12.68
CA GLU A 610 -33.17 7.22 -13.80
C GLU A 610 -33.55 8.64 -13.34
N VAL A 611 -32.77 9.64 -13.77
CA VAL A 611 -33.03 11.06 -13.50
C VAL A 611 -32.97 11.88 -14.78
N LYS A 612 -33.71 13.00 -14.79
CA LYS A 612 -33.79 13.92 -15.91
C LYS A 612 -33.84 15.36 -15.42
N HIS A 613 -33.79 16.29 -16.35
CA HIS A 613 -33.99 17.72 -16.12
C HIS A 613 -35.14 18.01 -15.15
N GLY A 614 -34.90 18.87 -14.18
CA GLY A 614 -35.87 19.29 -13.18
C GLY A 614 -36.01 18.36 -11.96
N ASP A 615 -35.39 17.18 -11.99
CA ASP A 615 -35.36 16.30 -10.83
C ASP A 615 -34.42 16.84 -9.73
N ARG A 616 -34.69 16.44 -8.48
CA ARG A 616 -33.88 16.80 -7.32
C ARG A 616 -33.44 15.54 -6.56
N ILE A 617 -32.15 15.31 -6.45
CA ILE A 617 -31.59 14.24 -5.64
C ILE A 617 -31.41 14.77 -4.21
N LYS A 618 -32.44 14.58 -3.38
CA LYS A 618 -32.52 15.10 -2.02
C LYS A 618 -31.50 14.45 -1.10
N GLY A 619 -30.87 15.23 -0.23
CA GLY A 619 -29.91 14.75 0.75
C GLY A 619 -29.34 15.86 1.61
N TYR A 620 -28.15 15.59 2.20
CA TYR A 620 -27.37 16.63 2.86
C TYR A 620 -26.86 17.65 1.83
N TYR A 621 -26.42 17.16 0.67
CA TYR A 621 -26.22 17.94 -0.52
C TYR A 621 -27.45 17.75 -1.41
N ASP A 622 -28.20 18.83 -1.58
CA ASP A 622 -29.31 18.83 -2.53
C ASP A 622 -28.75 19.06 -3.94
N LEU A 623 -28.79 18.01 -4.76
CA LEU A 623 -28.33 18.09 -6.13
C LEU A 623 -29.50 18.31 -7.07
N TYR A 624 -29.48 19.40 -7.81
CA TYR A 624 -30.46 19.73 -8.84
C TYR A 624 -29.97 19.19 -10.17
N VAL A 625 -30.76 18.34 -10.79
CA VAL A 625 -30.48 17.74 -12.10
C VAL A 625 -30.87 18.74 -13.20
N LEU A 626 -29.89 19.25 -13.91
CA LEU A 626 -30.08 20.26 -14.96
C LEU A 626 -30.23 19.62 -16.35
N THR A 627 -29.59 18.48 -16.59
CA THR A 627 -29.66 17.68 -17.83
C THR A 627 -29.73 16.20 -17.47
N PRO A 628 -30.14 15.27 -18.37
CA PRO A 628 -30.53 15.46 -19.77
C PRO A 628 -31.93 16.04 -19.91
N PHE A 629 -32.16 16.83 -20.99
CA PHE A 629 -33.47 17.40 -21.29
C PHE A 629 -34.42 16.41 -21.97
N GLU A 630 -33.85 15.51 -22.74
CA GLU A 630 -34.58 14.48 -23.50
C GLU A 630 -34.05 13.08 -23.13
N LYS A 631 -34.76 12.05 -23.61
CA LYS A 631 -34.35 10.68 -23.41
C LYS A 631 -33.18 10.35 -24.32
N GLY A 632 -31.99 10.15 -23.70
CA GLY A 632 -30.75 9.89 -24.41
C GLY A 632 -30.42 8.41 -24.58
N GLU A 633 -29.21 8.17 -25.06
CA GLU A 633 -28.58 6.86 -25.21
C GLU A 633 -27.35 6.68 -24.30
N GLY A 634 -27.07 7.66 -23.43
CA GLY A 634 -25.89 7.67 -22.53
C GLY A 634 -24.61 8.19 -23.17
N ARG A 635 -24.74 9.04 -24.22
CA ARG A 635 -23.59 9.70 -24.85
C ARG A 635 -23.16 10.94 -24.06
N ASN A 636 -22.04 11.58 -24.44
CA ASN A 636 -21.53 12.79 -23.81
C ASN A 636 -22.59 13.90 -23.69
N GLU A 637 -23.38 14.15 -24.77
CA GLU A 637 -24.47 15.13 -24.79
C GLU A 637 -25.61 14.80 -23.83
N ASP A 638 -25.75 13.53 -23.42
CA ASP A 638 -26.74 13.05 -22.47
C ASP A 638 -26.26 13.08 -21.01
N SER A 639 -25.07 13.63 -20.73
CA SER A 639 -24.49 13.69 -19.40
C SER A 639 -25.44 14.33 -18.39
N ILE A 640 -25.47 13.78 -17.17
CA ILE A 640 -26.19 14.40 -16.06
C ILE A 640 -25.44 15.66 -15.62
N GLY A 641 -25.97 16.82 -15.95
CA GLY A 641 -25.51 18.10 -15.39
C GLY A 641 -26.09 18.30 -13.99
N LEU A 642 -25.28 18.63 -13.01
CA LEU A 642 -25.72 18.80 -11.62
C LEU A 642 -25.30 20.16 -11.08
N TRP A 643 -26.20 20.76 -10.30
CA TRP A 643 -25.94 21.96 -9.55
C TRP A 643 -26.26 21.78 -8.08
N THR A 644 -25.43 22.33 -7.21
CA THR A 644 -25.66 22.34 -5.77
C THR A 644 -25.10 23.61 -5.13
N GLU A 645 -25.71 24.03 -4.04
CA GLU A 645 -25.19 25.09 -3.20
C GLU A 645 -24.87 24.55 -1.81
N TYR A 646 -23.65 24.80 -1.34
CA TYR A 646 -23.21 24.43 -0.03
C TYR A 646 -22.35 25.54 0.62
N ASN A 647 -22.72 25.97 1.82
CA ASN A 647 -22.03 27.05 2.55
C ASN A 647 -21.77 28.31 1.69
N ASN A 648 -22.79 28.79 0.98
CA ASN A 648 -22.72 29.94 0.07
C ASN A 648 -21.75 29.77 -1.11
N SER A 649 -21.36 28.55 -1.43
CA SER A 649 -20.59 28.22 -2.62
C SER A 649 -21.43 27.37 -3.56
N ARG A 650 -21.54 27.77 -4.80
CA ARG A 650 -22.33 27.13 -5.84
C ARG A 650 -21.42 26.30 -6.72
N PHE A 651 -21.73 25.01 -6.85
CA PHE A 651 -20.97 24.05 -7.63
C PHE A 651 -21.80 23.61 -8.83
N LEU A 652 -21.17 23.58 -9.99
CA LEU A 652 -21.73 23.07 -11.25
C LEU A 652 -20.85 21.93 -11.78
N PHE A 653 -21.44 20.77 -11.99
CA PHE A 653 -20.80 19.57 -12.54
C PHE A 653 -21.45 19.26 -13.88
N LEU A 654 -20.69 19.28 -14.96
CA LEU A 654 -21.20 19.20 -16.32
C LEU A 654 -21.04 17.81 -16.96
N GLY A 655 -20.29 16.88 -16.30
CA GLY A 655 -19.89 15.64 -16.97
C GLY A 655 -19.13 15.97 -18.27
N ASP A 656 -19.56 15.42 -19.39
CA ASP A 656 -18.93 15.64 -20.69
C ASP A 656 -19.84 16.41 -21.68
N LEU A 657 -20.72 17.26 -21.15
CA LEU A 657 -21.59 18.12 -21.96
C LEU A 657 -20.78 18.94 -22.97
N ASN A 658 -21.28 19.03 -24.17
CA ASN A 658 -20.72 19.85 -25.24
C ASN A 658 -21.29 21.27 -25.27
N GLN A 659 -20.71 22.17 -26.09
CA GLN A 659 -21.13 23.57 -26.20
C GLN A 659 -22.59 23.76 -26.53
N ALA A 660 -23.17 22.91 -27.40
CA ALA A 660 -24.58 23.00 -27.78
C ALA A 660 -25.52 22.77 -26.58
N MET A 661 -25.14 21.82 -25.72
CA MET A 661 -25.88 21.54 -24.48
C MET A 661 -25.67 22.63 -23.43
N GLU A 662 -24.48 23.22 -23.34
CA GLU A 662 -24.21 24.40 -22.50
C GLU A 662 -25.05 25.61 -22.92
N GLU A 663 -25.19 25.89 -24.22
CA GLU A 663 -26.07 26.95 -24.74
C GLU A 663 -27.54 26.68 -24.41
N GLN A 664 -28.01 25.45 -24.62
CA GLN A 664 -29.35 25.04 -24.24
C GLN A 664 -29.60 25.18 -22.74
N LEU A 665 -28.61 24.85 -21.92
CA LEU A 665 -28.63 25.00 -20.47
C LEU A 665 -28.84 26.47 -20.09
N LEU A 666 -28.09 27.39 -20.69
CA LEU A 666 -28.25 28.84 -20.44
C LEU A 666 -29.57 29.41 -20.99
N PHE A 667 -30.12 28.83 -22.07
CA PHE A 667 -31.43 29.21 -22.57
C PHE A 667 -32.54 28.84 -21.57
N ILE A 668 -32.47 27.65 -20.96
CA ILE A 668 -33.46 27.18 -19.98
C ILE A 668 -33.24 27.83 -18.62
N TYR A 669 -31.98 28.04 -18.22
CA TYR A 669 -31.57 28.64 -16.94
C TYR A 669 -30.78 29.94 -17.14
N PRO A 670 -31.40 31.06 -17.59
CA PRO A 670 -30.66 32.28 -17.92
C PRO A 670 -29.96 32.94 -16.76
N ASN A 671 -30.32 32.60 -15.51
CA ASN A 671 -29.73 33.11 -14.27
C ASN A 671 -28.83 32.07 -13.59
N LEU A 672 -28.37 31.02 -14.30
CA LEU A 672 -27.48 30.03 -13.76
C LEU A 672 -26.16 30.66 -13.38
N LYS A 673 -25.78 30.53 -12.11
CA LYS A 673 -24.51 31.00 -11.57
C LYS A 673 -23.80 29.87 -10.83
N ALA A 674 -22.48 29.82 -10.93
CA ALA A 674 -21.65 28.88 -10.20
C ALA A 674 -20.36 29.55 -9.73
N ASP A 675 -19.94 29.33 -8.49
CA ASP A 675 -18.65 29.79 -8.01
C ASP A 675 -17.52 28.84 -8.45
N VAL A 676 -17.84 27.54 -8.55
CA VAL A 676 -16.94 26.48 -8.98
C VAL A 676 -17.62 25.66 -10.10
N VAL A 677 -16.97 25.55 -11.23
CA VAL A 677 -17.42 24.72 -12.35
C VAL A 677 -16.42 23.60 -12.65
N LYS A 678 -16.90 22.33 -12.65
CA LYS A 678 -16.19 21.24 -13.30
C LYS A 678 -16.48 21.34 -14.79
N LEU A 679 -15.44 21.65 -15.56
CA LEU A 679 -15.59 21.88 -17.00
C LEU A 679 -16.02 20.60 -17.72
N GLY A 680 -16.84 20.78 -18.77
CA GLY A 680 -17.28 19.69 -19.62
C GLY A 680 -16.13 19.01 -20.34
N HIS A 681 -16.24 17.71 -20.57
CA HIS A 681 -15.38 16.91 -21.43
C HIS A 681 -13.89 17.14 -21.22
N HIS A 682 -13.47 17.19 -19.95
CA HIS A 682 -12.06 17.31 -19.50
C HIS A 682 -11.30 18.53 -20.05
N GLY A 683 -12.01 19.60 -20.41
CA GLY A 683 -11.43 20.76 -21.07
C GLY A 683 -11.20 20.57 -22.57
N SER A 684 -12.05 19.77 -23.22
CA SER A 684 -12.06 19.65 -24.67
C SER A 684 -12.54 20.94 -25.34
N ARG A 685 -12.01 21.27 -26.53
CA ARG A 685 -12.50 22.40 -27.35
C ARG A 685 -13.98 22.27 -27.75
N THR A 686 -14.60 21.11 -27.54
CA THR A 686 -16.01 20.88 -27.81
C THR A 686 -16.92 21.33 -26.68
N SER A 687 -16.36 21.83 -25.58
CA SER A 687 -17.10 22.30 -24.38
C SER A 687 -16.53 23.63 -23.88
N SER A 688 -17.23 24.27 -22.95
CA SER A 688 -16.73 25.39 -22.12
C SER A 688 -16.25 26.60 -22.92
N ASN A 689 -17.13 27.12 -23.82
CA ASN A 689 -16.81 28.30 -24.59
C ASN A 689 -16.85 29.58 -23.73
N THR A 690 -16.25 30.67 -24.25
CA THR A 690 -16.13 31.96 -23.55
C THR A 690 -17.48 32.56 -23.14
N ASP A 691 -18.53 32.43 -23.98
CA ASP A 691 -19.86 32.97 -23.68
C ASP A 691 -20.54 32.23 -22.51
N PHE A 692 -20.43 30.90 -22.48
CA PHE A 692 -20.90 30.09 -21.35
C PHE A 692 -20.20 30.45 -20.06
N LEU A 693 -18.86 30.50 -20.07
CA LEU A 693 -18.04 30.79 -18.88
C LEU A 693 -18.34 32.21 -18.35
N SER A 694 -18.49 33.19 -19.22
CA SER A 694 -18.80 34.58 -18.82
C SER A 694 -20.16 34.68 -18.14
N ARG A 695 -21.18 33.92 -18.62
CA ARG A 695 -22.53 33.99 -18.08
C ARG A 695 -22.71 33.29 -16.74
N ILE A 696 -22.00 32.20 -16.49
CA ILE A 696 -22.07 31.50 -15.19
C ILE A 696 -21.33 32.20 -14.08
N GLU A 697 -20.48 33.19 -14.37
CA GLU A 697 -19.68 33.99 -13.42
C GLU A 697 -18.83 33.11 -12.48
N ALA A 698 -18.20 32.07 -13.02
CA ALA A 698 -17.38 31.16 -12.22
C ALA A 698 -16.10 31.82 -11.74
N LYS A 699 -15.70 31.52 -10.51
CA LYS A 699 -14.42 31.95 -9.95
C LYS A 699 -13.33 30.87 -10.12
N HIS A 700 -13.72 29.61 -10.07
CA HIS A 700 -12.85 28.46 -10.17
C HIS A 700 -13.33 27.52 -11.27
N GLY A 701 -12.43 27.16 -12.18
CA GLY A 701 -12.63 26.13 -13.20
C GLY A 701 -11.80 24.88 -12.85
N ILE A 702 -12.46 23.74 -12.72
CA ILE A 702 -11.82 22.47 -12.41
C ILE A 702 -11.75 21.61 -13.68
N ILE A 703 -10.55 21.13 -14.01
CA ILE A 703 -10.30 20.26 -15.15
C ILE A 703 -9.76 18.92 -14.62
N SER A 704 -10.53 17.86 -14.80
CA SER A 704 -10.06 16.49 -14.53
C SER A 704 -9.43 15.91 -15.79
N CYS A 705 -8.13 15.74 -15.81
CA CYS A 705 -7.41 15.15 -16.95
C CYS A 705 -6.15 14.44 -16.47
N GLY A 706 -5.65 13.50 -17.27
CA GLY A 706 -4.44 12.73 -16.94
C GLY A 706 -3.15 13.43 -17.36
N VAL A 707 -2.08 13.16 -16.64
CA VAL A 707 -0.72 13.58 -17.05
C VAL A 707 -0.39 12.98 -18.40
N ASN A 708 0.09 13.80 -19.33
CA ASN A 708 0.47 13.38 -20.68
C ASN A 708 -0.63 12.55 -21.36
N ASN A 709 -1.90 12.98 -21.21
CA ASN A 709 -3.00 12.25 -21.81
C ASN A 709 -2.96 12.33 -23.36
N ARG A 710 -3.32 11.23 -24.00
CA ARG A 710 -3.26 11.08 -25.46
C ARG A 710 -4.25 11.97 -26.24
N TYR A 711 -5.23 12.54 -25.54
CA TYR A 711 -6.26 13.40 -26.16
C TYR A 711 -5.83 14.86 -26.25
N GLY A 712 -4.72 15.22 -25.59
CA GLY A 712 -4.21 16.58 -25.52
C GLY A 712 -5.06 17.53 -24.66
N HIS A 713 -5.91 17.00 -23.78
CA HIS A 713 -6.72 17.79 -22.85
C HIS A 713 -5.89 18.33 -21.68
N PRO A 714 -6.19 19.58 -21.21
CA PRO A 714 -7.11 20.55 -21.78
C PRO A 714 -6.55 21.20 -23.04
N HIS A 715 -7.40 21.52 -24.00
CA HIS A 715 -7.01 22.27 -25.19
C HIS A 715 -6.71 23.73 -24.87
N SER A 716 -5.82 24.38 -25.66
CA SER A 716 -5.42 25.76 -25.44
C SER A 716 -6.58 26.74 -25.47
N GLU A 717 -7.54 26.52 -26.37
CA GLU A 717 -8.73 27.37 -26.54
C GLU A 717 -9.58 27.45 -25.26
N VAL A 718 -9.67 26.34 -24.48
CA VAL A 718 -10.38 26.34 -23.20
C VAL A 718 -9.61 27.06 -22.12
N LEU A 719 -8.28 26.93 -22.11
CA LEU A 719 -7.42 27.65 -21.16
C LEU A 719 -7.46 29.15 -21.41
N GLU A 720 -7.42 29.57 -22.66
CA GLU A 720 -7.56 30.97 -23.09
C GLU A 720 -8.93 31.54 -22.66
N ALA A 721 -10.03 30.78 -22.89
CA ALA A 721 -11.36 31.19 -22.46
C ALA A 721 -11.48 31.37 -20.93
N LEU A 722 -10.82 30.51 -20.14
CA LEU A 722 -10.76 30.66 -18.68
C LEU A 722 -9.98 31.90 -18.25
N GLU A 723 -8.85 32.17 -18.91
CA GLU A 723 -8.02 33.34 -18.62
C GLU A 723 -8.73 34.64 -18.99
N GLU A 724 -9.36 34.72 -20.16
CA GLU A 724 -10.18 35.86 -20.59
C GLU A 724 -11.29 36.21 -19.59
N ASN A 725 -11.92 35.18 -18.99
CA ASN A 725 -12.96 35.35 -17.98
C ASN A 725 -12.43 35.49 -16.55
N GLN A 726 -11.09 35.55 -16.36
CA GLN A 726 -10.44 35.66 -15.06
C GLN A 726 -10.81 34.51 -14.09
N ILE A 727 -11.06 33.32 -14.62
CA ILE A 727 -11.41 32.12 -13.87
C ILE A 727 -10.12 31.41 -13.42
N ARG A 728 -9.94 31.25 -12.13
CA ARG A 728 -8.77 30.50 -11.61
C ARG A 728 -8.90 29.02 -11.99
N THR A 729 -7.93 28.54 -12.75
CA THR A 729 -7.90 27.17 -13.26
C THR A 729 -7.20 26.24 -12.29
N TRP A 730 -7.81 25.09 -12.01
CA TRP A 730 -7.27 23.99 -11.24
C TRP A 730 -7.30 22.73 -12.10
N ARG A 731 -6.16 22.02 -12.19
CA ARG A 731 -5.99 20.87 -13.08
C ARG A 731 -5.49 19.66 -12.31
N THR A 732 -6.17 18.50 -12.44
CA THR A 732 -5.73 17.29 -11.75
C THR A 732 -4.40 16.77 -12.28
N ASP A 733 -4.05 16.94 -13.56
CA ASP A 733 -2.76 16.55 -14.13
C ASP A 733 -1.57 17.33 -13.53
N GLN A 734 -1.79 18.54 -13.01
CA GLN A 734 -0.78 19.39 -12.37
C GLN A 734 -0.81 19.28 -10.85
N GLN A 735 -1.95 19.52 -10.24
CA GLN A 735 -2.11 19.61 -8.79
C GLN A 735 -2.52 18.28 -8.11
N GLY A 736 -2.74 17.20 -8.87
CA GLY A 736 -3.34 15.99 -8.30
C GLY A 736 -4.76 16.23 -7.83
N MET A 737 -5.19 15.58 -6.77
CA MET A 737 -6.53 15.78 -6.21
C MET A 737 -6.72 17.21 -5.72
N ILE A 738 -7.86 17.80 -6.09
CA ILE A 738 -8.28 19.12 -5.67
C ILE A 738 -9.46 18.98 -4.74
N SER A 739 -9.44 19.58 -3.55
CA SER A 739 -10.52 19.44 -2.59
C SER A 739 -10.93 20.77 -1.95
N TYR A 740 -12.23 20.96 -1.80
CA TYR A 740 -12.86 22.00 -1.02
C TYR A 740 -13.26 21.39 0.31
N ARG A 741 -12.76 21.95 1.42
CA ARG A 741 -13.03 21.47 2.78
C ARG A 741 -13.57 22.57 3.66
N TRP A 742 -14.68 22.29 4.33
CA TRP A 742 -15.26 23.17 5.34
C TRP A 742 -15.16 22.52 6.71
N HIS A 743 -14.69 23.29 7.68
CA HIS A 743 -14.69 22.87 9.08
C HIS A 743 -15.32 23.99 9.91
N PRO A 744 -16.33 23.71 10.77
CA PRO A 744 -17.11 24.75 11.46
C PRO A 744 -16.27 25.75 12.25
N VAL A 745 -15.13 25.30 12.77
CA VAL A 745 -14.25 26.13 13.61
C VAL A 745 -13.04 26.67 12.85
N PHE A 746 -12.36 25.82 12.05
CA PHE A 746 -11.07 26.17 11.44
C PHE A 746 -11.23 26.81 10.06
N HIS A 747 -12.19 26.36 9.27
CA HIS A 747 -12.38 26.82 7.88
C HIS A 747 -13.88 26.94 7.56
N PRO A 748 -14.59 27.90 8.19
CA PRO A 748 -16.05 28.05 7.99
C PRO A 748 -16.39 28.52 6.58
N HIS A 749 -15.50 29.24 5.91
CA HIS A 749 -15.69 29.74 4.54
C HIS A 749 -15.18 28.79 3.45
N GLY A 750 -14.67 27.63 3.84
CA GLY A 750 -14.04 26.69 2.93
C GLY A 750 -12.56 26.96 2.69
N LEU A 751 -11.81 25.87 2.51
CA LEU A 751 -10.39 25.87 2.14
C LEU A 751 -10.23 25.02 0.89
N VAL A 752 -9.50 25.54 -0.10
CA VAL A 752 -9.09 24.75 -1.26
C VAL A 752 -7.72 24.16 -0.96
N GLU A 753 -7.63 22.85 -1.08
CA GLU A 753 -6.38 22.09 -0.88
C GLU A 753 -6.06 21.32 -2.15
N THR A 754 -4.80 21.30 -2.54
CA THR A 754 -4.27 20.48 -3.63
C THR A 754 -3.32 19.43 -3.10
N MET A 755 -3.11 18.36 -3.84
CA MET A 755 -2.20 17.31 -3.42
C MET A 755 -0.75 17.60 -3.81
N ILE A 756 -0.57 18.36 -4.89
CA ILE A 756 0.72 18.84 -5.41
C ILE A 756 0.62 20.35 -5.51
N ASP A 757 1.64 21.05 -5.01
CA ASP A 757 1.71 22.53 -5.03
C ASP A 757 2.00 23.07 -6.44
#